data_c26eb594b8bc57372df0b9c65affec2a
#
_entry.id   c26eb594b8bc57372df0b9c65affec2a
#
_cell.length_a   1.000
_cell.length_b   1.000
_cell.length_c   1.000
_cell.angle_alpha   90.00
_cell.angle_beta   90.00
_cell.angle_gamma   90.00
#
_symmetry.space_group_name_H-M   'P 1'
#
loop_
_entity.id
_entity.type
_entity.pdbx_description
1 polymer ?
#
loop_
_entity_poly.entity_id
_entity_poly.type
_entity_poly.pdbx_seq_one_letter_code
_entity_poly.pdbx_strand_id
1 'polypeptide(L)'
;MERCKKIARGAAAGILSAAVLMSSMLTTSFGQMQASAAEAQNPQATLTVDLDPAANTGDIIHGAAGFLYGVSSEDVPTTNTIVPLKSKILVTKGAVGTEHPYGDALDVAKTFLESGGEQIQMYNSNYYGVFGVTATIEQYCDDLKNYICPAVVDWKEKWKEEHGTPDAPKDNIGARVDIDEAIVYVPINEGTPNGGNFNLAWKSYREAIKSVDTNAVLAGPNDAGYWVSAELIQYYADNNCVPDVITWHELGTTSLNDMSAHVEDFRNKWNSTDWTKYNEANGTSGIPEIPQICFNEYAEMEFCGVPGRLVNWISRIEDEKVTGCLPFWHQANNLNDLAAGANEGNGAWWVYKWYGDMSGTTQPVSSNTNYDKLYGVSTMDEAKKISTTLLGGFTGDITVQLNNVASTSTFADAEAVHVTVQETMFTGFHGAADETPTILEGAYPVNDDGSVTVKIPDTLFENAYNVTVTQASEDEMVGLALRSSSGDVYEAENASVSGGAFASSAGTNPSYYMSNNGSGNRAVGMPSGSSMTYTVNVPVDGRYKLDFNYGNGQGSQRNDMFAHNTVNVKQSFALDGGEAQTVIMESTLFQTMTGTKTLYYDLTAGEHQITVTTVDAGIDGKLFFHDFVRVSYAGVYGQE
;
A
#
# COMPACT_ATOMS: atom_id res chain seq x y z
N MET A 1 36.34 25.41 9.96
CA MET A 1 35.16 25.54 10.82
C MET A 1 34.08 26.53 10.32
N GLU A 2 34.41 27.49 9.47
CA GLU A 2 33.43 28.44 8.91
C GLU A 2 32.68 27.92 7.64
N ARG A 3 33.20 26.94 6.95
CA ARG A 3 32.55 26.35 5.77
C ARG A 3 31.34 25.44 6.13
N CYS A 4 31.35 24.81 7.31
CA CYS A 4 30.23 23.96 7.76
C CYS A 4 28.99 24.75 8.23
N LYS A 5 29.15 26.05 8.56
CA LYS A 5 28.03 26.89 9.00
C LYS A 5 27.21 27.48 7.85
N LYS A 6 27.70 27.46 6.61
CA LYS A 6 26.97 27.94 5.42
C LYS A 6 26.11 26.84 4.78
N ILE A 7 26.49 25.59 4.93
CA ILE A 7 25.73 24.45 4.40
C ILE A 7 24.45 24.19 5.24
N ALA A 8 24.55 24.36 6.56
CA ALA A 8 23.37 24.21 7.46
C ALA A 8 22.30 25.31 7.29
N ARG A 9 22.61 26.43 6.63
CA ARG A 9 21.60 27.50 6.37
C ARG A 9 20.90 27.36 5.02
N GLY A 10 21.44 26.60 4.09
CA GLY A 10 20.82 26.31 2.79
C GLY A 10 19.77 25.19 2.88
N ALA A 11 20.05 24.13 3.66
CA ALA A 11 19.14 23.01 3.87
C ALA A 11 17.88 23.38 4.68
N ALA A 12 18.00 24.36 5.61
CA ALA A 12 16.85 24.82 6.40
C ALA A 12 15.85 25.67 5.60
N ALA A 13 16.25 26.25 4.47
CA ALA A 13 15.37 27.11 3.66
C ALA A 13 14.51 26.32 2.68
N GLY A 14 14.95 25.13 2.23
CA GLY A 14 14.19 24.25 1.35
C GLY A 14 13.06 23.51 2.09
N ILE A 15 13.31 23.12 3.34
CA ILE A 15 12.35 22.42 4.20
C ILE A 15 11.26 23.36 4.73
N LEU A 16 11.57 24.65 4.91
CA LEU A 16 10.56 25.63 5.36
C LEU A 16 9.53 26.02 4.29
N SER A 17 9.82 25.82 3.02
CA SER A 17 8.87 26.16 1.94
C SER A 17 7.75 25.15 1.77
N ALA A 18 7.98 23.87 2.08
CA ALA A 18 6.95 22.83 2.08
C ALA A 18 6.09 22.86 3.37
N ALA A 19 6.68 23.29 4.51
CA ALA A 19 5.97 23.33 5.79
C ALA A 19 5.05 24.55 5.98
N VAL A 20 5.25 25.63 5.22
CA VAL A 20 4.48 26.88 5.39
C VAL A 20 3.17 26.87 4.60
N LEU A 21 3.00 25.99 3.61
CA LEU A 21 1.75 25.87 2.84
C LEU A 21 0.68 24.98 3.48
N MET A 22 0.99 24.24 4.55
CA MET A 22 0.01 23.39 5.25
C MET A 22 -0.51 23.94 6.60
N SER A 23 -0.07 25.10 7.05
CA SER A 23 -0.48 25.64 8.37
C SER A 23 -1.64 26.64 8.35
N SER A 24 -2.27 26.90 7.20
CA SER A 24 -3.30 27.96 7.10
C SER A 24 -4.75 27.49 6.94
N MET A 25 -5.07 26.20 7.11
CA MET A 25 -6.45 25.70 6.95
C MET A 25 -7.05 24.98 8.19
N LEU A 26 -6.58 25.26 9.38
CA LEU A 26 -7.16 24.67 10.60
C LEU A 26 -7.55 25.73 11.64
N THR A 27 -8.39 26.67 11.24
CA THR A 27 -9.18 27.46 12.21
C THR A 27 -10.49 27.90 11.59
N THR A 28 -11.54 27.07 11.64
CA THR A 28 -12.92 27.60 11.68
C THR A 28 -13.88 26.60 12.32
N SER A 29 -14.52 27.06 13.36
CA SER A 29 -15.84 26.70 13.91
C SER A 29 -16.00 25.35 14.61
N PHE A 30 -15.71 25.31 15.91
CA PHE A 30 -16.43 24.44 16.83
C PHE A 30 -17.72 25.11 17.28
N GLY A 31 -18.85 24.73 16.69
CA GLY A 31 -20.17 24.99 17.23
C GLY A 31 -20.52 23.91 18.26
N GLN A 32 -20.91 24.31 19.47
CA GLN A 32 -21.45 23.40 20.47
C GLN A 32 -22.72 22.72 19.93
N MET A 33 -22.69 21.42 19.73
CA MET A 33 -23.89 20.60 19.61
C MET A 33 -24.13 19.89 20.93
N GLN A 34 -25.26 20.18 21.57
CA GLN A 34 -25.80 19.39 22.67
C GLN A 34 -26.17 17.99 22.13
N ALA A 35 -25.56 16.97 22.69
CA ALA A 35 -25.89 15.59 22.37
C ALA A 35 -27.26 15.22 22.96
N SER A 36 -28.22 14.97 22.10
CA SER A 36 -29.29 14.00 22.41
C SER A 36 -28.70 12.63 22.09
N ALA A 37 -28.77 11.71 23.04
CA ALA A 37 -28.39 10.32 22.81
C ALA A 37 -29.40 9.68 21.84
N ALA A 38 -29.16 9.85 20.54
CA ALA A 38 -29.55 8.91 19.53
C ALA A 38 -28.29 8.03 19.37
N GLU A 39 -28.43 6.71 19.36
CA GLU A 39 -27.39 5.80 18.93
C GLU A 39 -26.78 6.39 17.67
N ALA A 40 -25.50 6.75 17.72
CA ALA A 40 -24.80 7.25 16.55
C ALA A 40 -24.73 6.06 15.58
N GLN A 41 -25.51 6.12 14.50
CA GLN A 41 -25.39 5.12 13.44
C GLN A 41 -23.93 5.18 12.93
N ASN A 42 -23.31 4.01 12.79
CA ASN A 42 -22.00 3.91 12.15
C ASN A 42 -22.01 4.67 10.82
N PRO A 43 -20.95 5.37 10.46
CA PRO A 43 -20.79 5.93 9.13
C PRO A 43 -21.06 4.85 8.09
N GLN A 44 -21.74 5.18 7.01
CA GLN A 44 -22.08 4.22 5.95
C GLN A 44 -21.49 4.69 4.62
N ALA A 45 -20.93 3.74 3.89
CA ALA A 45 -20.42 3.98 2.54
C ALA A 45 -20.83 2.84 1.59
N THR A 46 -20.91 3.16 0.30
CA THR A 46 -21.23 2.19 -0.75
C THR A 46 -20.14 2.18 -1.79
N LEU A 47 -19.61 0.99 -2.06
CA LEU A 47 -18.78 0.70 -3.21
C LEU A 47 -19.66 0.00 -4.26
N THR A 48 -19.72 0.54 -5.46
CA THR A 48 -20.46 -0.05 -6.57
C THR A 48 -19.48 -0.59 -7.60
N VAL A 49 -19.68 -1.83 -7.99
CA VAL A 49 -18.92 -2.53 -9.05
C VAL A 49 -19.88 -2.84 -10.18
N ASP A 50 -19.48 -2.54 -11.41
CA ASP A 50 -20.24 -2.89 -12.60
C ASP A 50 -19.62 -4.10 -13.29
N LEU A 51 -20.27 -5.26 -13.21
CA LEU A 51 -19.81 -6.51 -13.81
C LEU A 51 -20.29 -6.71 -15.26
N ASP A 52 -20.84 -5.69 -15.92
CA ASP A 52 -21.18 -5.78 -17.34
C ASP A 52 -19.89 -6.06 -18.14
N PRO A 53 -19.80 -7.22 -18.86
CA PRO A 53 -18.63 -7.52 -19.67
C PRO A 53 -18.30 -6.47 -20.73
N ALA A 54 -19.31 -5.69 -21.18
CA ALA A 54 -19.10 -4.60 -22.13
C ALA A 54 -18.50 -3.34 -21.51
N ALA A 55 -18.56 -3.20 -20.18
CA ALA A 55 -18.04 -2.05 -19.45
C ALA A 55 -16.61 -2.25 -18.91
N ASN A 56 -16.02 -3.45 -19.07
CA ASN A 56 -14.68 -3.73 -18.54
C ASN A 56 -13.64 -2.71 -19.00
N THR A 57 -12.61 -2.49 -18.18
CA THR A 57 -11.56 -1.50 -18.44
C THR A 57 -10.24 -2.13 -18.92
N GLY A 58 -10.30 -3.35 -19.45
CA GLY A 58 -9.16 -4.11 -19.96
C GLY A 58 -8.57 -5.08 -18.93
N ASP A 59 -7.51 -5.78 -19.31
CA ASP A 59 -6.86 -6.75 -18.44
C ASP A 59 -6.27 -6.07 -17.20
N ILE A 60 -6.26 -6.81 -16.07
CA ILE A 60 -5.52 -6.36 -14.89
C ILE A 60 -4.02 -6.40 -15.18
N ILE A 61 -3.31 -5.32 -14.89
CA ILE A 61 -1.88 -5.20 -15.18
C ILE A 61 -0.98 -5.35 -13.96
N HIS A 62 -1.53 -5.34 -12.74
CA HIS A 62 -0.81 -5.35 -11.46
C HIS A 62 0.20 -4.19 -11.35
N GLY A 63 -0.16 -3.03 -11.90
CA GLY A 63 0.74 -1.89 -12.04
C GLY A 63 1.28 -1.35 -10.72
N ALA A 64 0.51 -1.45 -9.64
CA ALA A 64 0.91 -0.94 -8.33
C ALA A 64 1.86 -1.87 -7.54
N ALA A 65 2.21 -3.05 -8.05
CA ALA A 65 2.99 -4.04 -7.31
C ALA A 65 4.52 -3.83 -7.38
N GLY A 66 4.99 -2.66 -7.76
CA GLY A 66 6.43 -2.31 -7.71
C GLY A 66 6.89 -1.91 -6.32
N PHE A 67 8.20 -1.98 -6.07
CA PHE A 67 8.82 -1.61 -4.81
C PHE A 67 9.99 -0.67 -5.02
N LEU A 68 10.23 0.22 -4.04
CA LEU A 68 11.43 1.04 -3.93
C LEU A 68 12.25 0.60 -2.71
N TYR A 69 13.50 0.20 -2.86
CA TYR A 69 14.46 -0.19 -1.81
C TYR A 69 14.11 -1.41 -0.94
N GLY A 70 13.00 -2.06 -1.15
CA GLY A 70 12.49 -3.13 -0.27
C GLY A 70 13.32 -4.42 -0.22
N VAL A 71 14.35 -4.56 -1.07
CA VAL A 71 15.27 -5.70 -1.15
C VAL A 71 16.69 -5.22 -0.82
N SER A 72 17.40 -5.92 0.06
CA SER A 72 18.72 -5.48 0.51
C SER A 72 19.90 -6.33 0.04
N SER A 73 19.68 -7.60 -0.14
CA SER A 73 20.68 -8.56 -0.58
C SER A 73 20.01 -9.86 -1.02
N GLU A 74 20.80 -10.83 -1.45
CA GLU A 74 20.31 -12.17 -1.73
C GLU A 74 19.59 -12.73 -0.49
N ASP A 75 18.35 -13.25 -0.67
CA ASP A 75 17.49 -13.80 0.38
C ASP A 75 17.02 -12.84 1.50
N VAL A 76 17.08 -11.53 1.29
CA VAL A 76 16.58 -10.57 2.29
C VAL A 76 15.75 -9.45 1.61
N PRO A 77 14.41 -9.54 1.62
CA PRO A 77 13.57 -10.66 2.07
C PRO A 77 13.71 -11.90 1.19
N THR A 78 13.26 -13.05 1.70
CA THR A 78 13.33 -14.32 0.99
C THR A 78 12.40 -14.34 -0.23
N THR A 79 12.72 -15.16 -1.23
CA THR A 79 11.93 -15.27 -2.46
C THR A 79 10.48 -15.70 -2.21
N ASN A 80 10.21 -16.52 -1.19
CA ASN A 80 8.84 -16.89 -0.81
C ASN A 80 8.00 -15.72 -0.29
N THR A 81 8.61 -14.64 0.19
CA THR A 81 7.93 -13.40 0.54
C THR A 81 7.68 -12.53 -0.70
N ILE A 82 8.59 -12.54 -1.67
CA ILE A 82 8.50 -11.69 -2.87
C ILE A 82 7.59 -12.30 -3.94
N VAL A 83 7.77 -13.58 -4.27
CA VAL A 83 7.08 -14.27 -5.38
C VAL A 83 5.56 -14.14 -5.34
N PRO A 84 4.87 -14.29 -4.18
CA PRO A 84 3.41 -14.20 -4.14
C PRO A 84 2.85 -12.83 -4.52
N LEU A 85 3.67 -11.76 -4.42
CA LEU A 85 3.26 -10.38 -4.73
C LEU A 85 3.25 -10.10 -6.23
N LYS A 86 3.85 -10.98 -7.04
CA LYS A 86 3.97 -10.85 -8.51
C LYS A 86 4.50 -9.49 -8.95
N SER A 87 5.41 -8.92 -8.15
CA SER A 87 6.05 -7.66 -8.47
C SER A 87 6.89 -7.78 -9.73
N LYS A 88 6.75 -6.79 -10.62
CA LYS A 88 7.49 -6.73 -11.88
C LYS A 88 8.59 -5.67 -11.88
N ILE A 89 8.48 -4.65 -11.03
CA ILE A 89 9.37 -3.50 -11.01
C ILE A 89 9.99 -3.33 -9.63
N LEU A 90 11.30 -3.21 -9.59
CA LEU A 90 12.07 -2.79 -8.43
C LEU A 90 12.79 -1.48 -8.76
N VAL A 91 12.55 -0.43 -7.98
CA VAL A 91 13.36 0.78 -8.00
C VAL A 91 14.34 0.70 -6.85
N THR A 92 15.63 0.97 -7.09
CA THR A 92 16.64 0.87 -6.05
C THR A 92 17.81 1.79 -6.33
N LYS A 93 18.79 1.79 -5.42
CA LYS A 93 20.00 2.60 -5.55
C LYS A 93 20.78 2.25 -6.81
N GLY A 94 21.52 3.24 -7.29
CA GLY A 94 22.42 3.05 -8.43
C GLY A 94 23.51 2.02 -8.14
N ALA A 95 23.99 1.39 -9.20
CA ALA A 95 25.15 0.54 -9.14
C ALA A 95 26.39 1.33 -8.66
N VAL A 96 27.22 0.71 -7.83
CA VAL A 96 28.45 1.26 -7.25
C VAL A 96 28.27 2.57 -6.48
N GLY A 97 27.05 2.84 -6.00
CA GLY A 97 26.72 4.04 -5.24
C GLY A 97 27.17 4.01 -3.79
N THR A 98 27.13 5.18 -3.14
CA THR A 98 27.55 5.35 -1.72
C THR A 98 26.38 5.56 -0.78
N GLU A 99 25.21 5.70 -1.30
CA GLU A 99 24.01 5.91 -0.50
C GLU A 99 23.67 4.70 0.32
N HIS A 100 23.18 4.16 0.95
CA HIS A 100 22.87 2.99 1.78
C HIS A 100 23.90 1.87 1.70
N PRO A 101 24.19 1.20 2.79
CA PRO A 101 25.14 0.10 2.82
C PRO A 101 24.66 -1.20 2.16
N TYR A 102 23.36 -1.31 1.79
CA TYR A 102 22.75 -2.52 1.24
C TYR A 102 21.77 -2.18 0.12
N GLY A 103 21.45 -3.15 -0.74
CA GLY A 103 20.43 -3.04 -1.77
C GLY A 103 20.88 -2.30 -3.02
N ASP A 104 22.19 -2.28 -3.30
CA ASP A 104 22.73 -1.81 -4.58
C ASP A 104 22.08 -2.59 -5.74
N ALA A 105 21.73 -1.90 -6.83
CA ALA A 105 20.95 -2.48 -7.91
C ALA A 105 21.48 -3.82 -8.40
N LEU A 106 22.80 -3.94 -8.59
CA LEU A 106 23.40 -5.15 -9.10
C LEU A 106 23.49 -6.28 -8.04
N ASP A 107 23.50 -5.92 -6.75
CA ASP A 107 23.49 -6.89 -5.66
C ASP A 107 22.14 -7.56 -5.47
N VAL A 108 21.04 -6.84 -5.74
CA VAL A 108 19.67 -7.33 -5.54
C VAL A 108 19.00 -7.82 -6.82
N ALA A 109 19.58 -7.51 -7.97
CA ALA A 109 18.98 -7.80 -9.28
C ALA A 109 18.67 -9.28 -9.46
N LYS A 110 19.60 -10.17 -9.10
CA LYS A 110 19.41 -11.60 -9.24
C LYS A 110 18.19 -12.09 -8.46
N THR A 111 18.12 -11.81 -7.16
CA THR A 111 17.01 -12.20 -6.29
C THR A 111 15.67 -11.72 -6.82
N PHE A 112 15.60 -10.46 -7.25
CA PHE A 112 14.35 -9.90 -7.76
C PHE A 112 13.93 -10.49 -9.11
N LEU A 113 14.85 -10.62 -10.06
CA LEU A 113 14.57 -11.20 -11.37
C LEU A 113 14.21 -12.70 -11.26
N GLU A 114 14.88 -13.46 -10.41
CA GLU A 114 14.54 -14.86 -10.12
C GLU A 114 13.16 -14.99 -9.46
N SER A 115 12.74 -14.03 -8.67
CA SER A 115 11.40 -13.98 -8.04
C SER A 115 10.25 -13.62 -8.99
N GLY A 116 10.52 -13.41 -10.28
CA GLY A 116 9.49 -13.04 -11.26
C GLY A 116 9.55 -11.57 -11.70
N GLY A 117 10.47 -10.77 -11.15
CA GLY A 117 10.70 -9.39 -11.57
C GLY A 117 11.09 -9.27 -13.04
N GLU A 118 10.77 -8.15 -13.66
CA GLU A 118 10.99 -7.87 -15.07
C GLU A 118 11.85 -6.62 -15.29
N GLN A 119 11.83 -5.66 -14.34
CA GLN A 119 12.50 -4.38 -14.50
C GLN A 119 13.13 -3.91 -13.19
N ILE A 120 14.34 -3.39 -13.27
CA ILE A 120 15.07 -2.76 -12.15
C ILE A 120 15.45 -1.34 -12.57
N GLN A 121 14.86 -0.34 -11.93
CA GLN A 121 15.17 1.06 -12.13
C GLN A 121 16.23 1.50 -11.12
N MET A 122 17.39 1.92 -11.62
CA MET A 122 18.54 2.31 -10.80
C MET A 122 18.59 3.83 -10.63
N TYR A 123 18.50 4.33 -9.42
CA TYR A 123 18.75 5.74 -9.11
C TYR A 123 20.25 6.07 -9.20
N ASN A 124 20.74 6.30 -10.41
CA ASN A 124 22.17 6.51 -10.66
C ASN A 124 22.74 7.77 -9.97
N SER A 125 21.88 8.77 -9.68
CA SER A 125 22.25 9.94 -8.88
C SER A 125 22.74 9.59 -7.48
N ASN A 126 22.32 8.46 -6.92
CA ASN A 126 22.75 7.96 -5.61
C ASN A 126 24.23 7.58 -5.56
N TYR A 127 24.91 7.55 -6.69
CA TYR A 127 26.38 7.47 -6.73
C TYR A 127 27.05 8.55 -5.86
N TYR A 128 26.44 9.72 -5.74
CA TYR A 128 26.93 10.85 -4.95
C TYR A 128 26.28 10.99 -3.56
N GLY A 129 25.27 10.19 -3.23
CA GLY A 129 24.53 10.23 -1.97
C GLY A 129 23.04 10.50 -2.15
N VAL A 130 22.31 10.60 -1.04
CA VAL A 130 20.84 10.51 -0.95
C VAL A 130 20.10 11.55 -1.82
N PHE A 131 20.55 12.79 -1.87
CA PHE A 131 19.81 13.86 -2.57
C PHE A 131 20.71 14.56 -3.59
N GLY A 132 20.46 14.22 -4.83
CA GLY A 132 20.90 14.99 -5.97
C GLY A 132 22.38 14.85 -6.34
N VAL A 133 22.61 15.12 -7.58
CA VAL A 133 23.95 15.17 -8.17
C VAL A 133 24.66 16.43 -7.70
N THR A 134 25.67 16.28 -6.85
CA THR A 134 26.51 17.40 -6.40
C THR A 134 27.61 17.76 -7.39
N ALA A 135 27.86 16.90 -8.38
CA ALA A 135 28.83 17.08 -9.44
C ALA A 135 28.30 18.02 -10.55
N THR A 136 29.19 18.59 -11.34
CA THR A 136 28.81 19.27 -12.57
C THR A 136 28.26 18.26 -13.59
N ILE A 137 27.51 18.74 -14.61
CA ILE A 137 27.01 17.89 -15.70
C ILE A 137 28.16 17.12 -16.36
N GLU A 138 29.27 17.79 -16.67
CA GLU A 138 30.47 17.19 -17.28
C GLU A 138 31.06 16.11 -16.40
N GLN A 139 31.26 16.40 -15.11
CA GLN A 139 31.86 15.45 -14.16
C GLN A 139 30.98 14.20 -14.00
N TYR A 140 29.65 14.36 -13.92
CA TYR A 140 28.75 13.21 -13.84
C TYR A 140 28.72 12.40 -15.13
N CYS A 141 28.77 13.05 -16.29
CA CYS A 141 28.93 12.35 -17.58
C CYS A 141 30.22 11.51 -17.61
N ASP A 142 31.30 12.02 -17.05
CA ASP A 142 32.57 11.28 -16.97
C ASP A 142 32.46 10.08 -16.02
N ASP A 143 31.79 10.25 -14.87
CA ASP A 143 31.59 9.15 -13.92
C ASP A 143 30.64 8.09 -14.49
N LEU A 144 29.58 8.48 -15.21
CA LEU A 144 28.70 7.56 -15.94
C LEU A 144 29.51 6.72 -16.94
N LYS A 145 30.37 7.35 -17.74
CA LYS A 145 31.16 6.67 -18.78
C LYS A 145 32.25 5.76 -18.23
N ASN A 146 32.92 6.18 -17.15
CA ASN A 146 34.14 5.53 -16.71
C ASN A 146 33.95 4.56 -15.55
N TYR A 147 32.82 4.67 -14.80
CA TYR A 147 32.63 3.87 -13.59
C TYR A 147 31.23 3.20 -13.56
N ILE A 148 30.13 3.95 -13.71
CA ILE A 148 28.78 3.42 -13.49
C ILE A 148 28.37 2.48 -14.64
N CYS A 149 28.34 2.98 -15.87
CA CYS A 149 27.88 2.18 -17.02
C CYS A 149 28.78 0.97 -17.31
N PRO A 150 30.12 1.04 -17.21
CA PRO A 150 30.97 -0.14 -17.37
C PRO A 150 30.63 -1.26 -16.37
N ALA A 151 30.36 -0.93 -15.11
CA ALA A 151 29.99 -1.92 -14.11
C ALA A 151 28.65 -2.61 -14.44
N VAL A 152 27.68 -1.84 -14.95
CA VAL A 152 26.38 -2.38 -15.38
C VAL A 152 26.53 -3.27 -16.61
N VAL A 153 27.30 -2.84 -17.61
CA VAL A 153 27.55 -3.63 -18.82
C VAL A 153 28.27 -4.94 -18.49
N ASP A 154 29.30 -4.88 -17.66
CA ASP A 154 30.01 -6.08 -17.20
C ASP A 154 29.08 -7.07 -16.47
N TRP A 155 28.13 -6.55 -15.70
CA TRP A 155 27.15 -7.36 -14.99
C TRP A 155 26.11 -7.97 -15.97
N LYS A 156 25.59 -7.20 -16.93
CA LYS A 156 24.72 -7.69 -17.99
C LYS A 156 25.35 -8.81 -18.81
N GLU A 157 26.64 -8.68 -19.17
CA GLU A 157 27.35 -9.71 -19.91
C GLU A 157 27.49 -11.02 -19.10
N LYS A 158 27.79 -10.94 -17.79
CA LYS A 158 27.81 -12.11 -16.90
C LYS A 158 26.43 -12.76 -16.80
N TRP A 159 25.37 -11.96 -16.70
CA TRP A 159 24.01 -12.47 -16.73
C TRP A 159 23.71 -13.25 -18.01
N LYS A 160 24.05 -12.71 -19.17
CA LYS A 160 23.89 -13.39 -20.48
C LYS A 160 24.74 -14.65 -20.57
N GLU A 161 25.93 -14.65 -19.97
CA GLU A 161 26.75 -15.86 -19.87
C GLU A 161 26.10 -16.94 -19.01
N GLU A 162 25.39 -16.60 -17.95
CA GLU A 162 24.70 -17.52 -17.04
C GLU A 162 23.35 -17.99 -17.60
N HIS A 163 22.46 -17.06 -17.93
CA HIS A 163 21.06 -17.31 -18.26
C HIS A 163 20.74 -17.29 -19.76
N GLY A 164 21.59 -16.73 -20.60
CA GLY A 164 21.34 -16.51 -22.03
C GLY A 164 20.56 -15.23 -22.28
N THR A 165 19.85 -15.19 -23.40
CA THR A 165 18.95 -14.11 -23.83
C THR A 165 17.63 -14.70 -24.25
N PRO A 166 16.52 -13.92 -24.39
CA PRO A 166 15.23 -14.47 -24.85
C PRO A 166 15.31 -15.22 -26.19
N ASP A 167 16.16 -14.78 -27.10
CA ASP A 167 16.38 -15.44 -28.41
C ASP A 167 17.26 -16.71 -28.32
N ALA A 168 18.09 -16.82 -27.28
CA ALA A 168 19.00 -17.92 -27.04
C ALA A 168 19.09 -18.25 -25.54
N PRO A 169 17.99 -18.69 -24.91
CA PRO A 169 17.95 -18.90 -23.47
C PRO A 169 18.72 -20.16 -23.06
N LYS A 170 19.40 -20.08 -21.92
CA LYS A 170 20.03 -21.23 -21.27
C LYS A 170 19.16 -21.83 -20.17
N ASP A 171 18.19 -21.05 -19.66
CA ASP A 171 17.22 -21.48 -18.67
C ASP A 171 15.89 -20.69 -18.80
N ASN A 172 14.94 -20.95 -17.91
CA ASN A 172 13.64 -20.27 -17.91
C ASN A 172 13.73 -18.78 -17.60
N ILE A 173 14.75 -18.34 -16.88
CA ILE A 173 14.95 -16.93 -16.52
C ILE A 173 15.43 -16.18 -17.74
N GLY A 174 16.44 -16.68 -18.44
CA GLY A 174 16.92 -16.11 -19.68
C GLY A 174 15.87 -16.10 -20.80
N ALA A 175 14.94 -17.07 -20.80
CA ALA A 175 13.81 -17.07 -21.75
C ALA A 175 12.79 -15.96 -21.47
N ARG A 176 12.73 -15.45 -20.22
CA ARG A 176 11.74 -14.47 -19.77
C ARG A 176 12.30 -13.04 -19.69
N VAL A 177 13.56 -12.89 -19.31
CA VAL A 177 14.19 -11.59 -19.02
C VAL A 177 15.17 -11.22 -20.11
N ASP A 178 14.86 -10.13 -20.84
CA ASP A 178 15.87 -9.43 -21.62
C ASP A 178 16.63 -8.49 -20.69
N ILE A 179 17.86 -8.87 -20.34
CA ILE A 179 18.63 -8.11 -19.37
C ILE A 179 19.03 -6.72 -19.86
N ASP A 180 19.10 -6.49 -21.16
CA ASP A 180 19.38 -5.18 -21.72
C ASP A 180 18.22 -4.21 -21.49
N GLU A 181 16.98 -4.70 -21.51
CA GLU A 181 15.76 -3.95 -21.24
C GLU A 181 15.41 -3.92 -19.74
N ALA A 182 15.75 -4.99 -19.00
CA ALA A 182 15.39 -5.11 -17.59
C ALA A 182 16.12 -4.12 -16.68
N ILE A 183 17.33 -3.72 -17.02
CA ILE A 183 18.11 -2.76 -16.23
C ILE A 183 17.93 -1.35 -16.79
N VAL A 184 17.22 -0.52 -16.02
CA VAL A 184 16.82 0.83 -16.40
C VAL A 184 17.63 1.87 -15.63
N TYR A 185 18.23 2.80 -16.34
CA TYR A 185 18.96 3.91 -15.75
C TYR A 185 18.00 5.06 -15.41
N VAL A 186 18.07 5.54 -14.17
CA VAL A 186 17.39 6.76 -13.69
C VAL A 186 18.47 7.77 -13.30
N PRO A 187 18.94 8.59 -14.25
CA PRO A 187 20.13 9.43 -14.01
C PRO A 187 19.85 10.64 -13.11
N ILE A 188 18.61 11.00 -12.92
CA ILE A 188 18.18 12.14 -12.07
C ILE A 188 17.09 11.62 -11.13
N ASN A 189 17.16 11.98 -9.85
CA ASN A 189 16.12 11.75 -8.86
C ASN A 189 15.86 13.03 -8.07
N GLU A 190 14.62 13.52 -8.07
CA GLU A 190 14.09 14.65 -7.28
C GLU A 190 14.96 15.92 -7.27
N GLY A 191 15.81 16.10 -8.20
CA GLY A 191 16.78 17.16 -8.14
C GLY A 191 16.97 17.95 -9.42
N THR A 192 17.26 19.23 -9.27
CA THR A 192 17.85 20.00 -10.34
C THR A 192 19.35 19.72 -10.33
N PRO A 193 19.94 19.19 -11.42
CA PRO A 193 21.37 18.98 -11.52
C PRO A 193 22.15 20.25 -11.19
N ASN A 194 23.34 20.06 -10.63
CA ASN A 194 24.21 21.17 -10.28
C ASN A 194 24.55 22.01 -11.52
N GLY A 195 24.04 23.24 -11.58
CA GLY A 195 24.10 24.10 -12.76
C GLY A 195 22.72 24.52 -13.32
N GLY A 196 21.62 23.96 -12.80
CA GLY A 196 20.24 24.49 -12.96
C GLY A 196 19.61 24.30 -14.34
N ASN A 197 20.24 23.54 -15.27
CA ASN A 197 19.66 23.26 -16.58
C ASN A 197 19.30 21.78 -16.71
N PHE A 198 18.08 21.44 -16.30
CA PHE A 198 17.57 20.07 -16.35
C PHE A 198 17.61 19.49 -17.78
N ASN A 199 17.14 20.22 -18.77
CA ASN A 199 17.07 19.74 -20.15
C ASN A 199 18.46 19.39 -20.71
N LEU A 200 19.45 20.24 -20.47
CA LEU A 200 20.83 19.97 -20.88
C LEU A 200 21.39 18.76 -20.13
N ALA A 201 21.14 18.67 -18.82
CA ALA A 201 21.62 17.56 -18.01
C ALA A 201 21.04 16.23 -18.48
N TRP A 202 19.72 16.14 -18.64
CA TRP A 202 19.04 14.96 -19.15
C TRP A 202 19.65 14.46 -20.46
N LYS A 203 19.73 15.37 -21.46
CA LYS A 203 20.30 15.02 -22.76
C LYS A 203 21.75 14.53 -22.63
N SER A 204 22.59 15.24 -21.86
CA SER A 204 24.00 14.91 -21.68
C SER A 204 24.18 13.56 -20.99
N TYR A 205 23.39 13.27 -19.95
CA TYR A 205 23.46 11.99 -19.23
C TYR A 205 23.00 10.83 -20.12
N ARG A 206 21.91 11.01 -20.87
CA ARG A 206 21.45 10.02 -21.84
C ARG A 206 22.52 9.72 -22.90
N GLU A 207 23.15 10.75 -23.48
CA GLU A 207 24.24 10.59 -24.45
C GLU A 207 25.46 9.89 -23.82
N ALA A 208 25.81 10.23 -22.59
CA ALA A 208 26.90 9.58 -21.85
C ALA A 208 26.62 8.10 -21.63
N ILE A 209 25.44 7.74 -21.12
CA ILE A 209 25.02 6.36 -20.90
C ILE A 209 24.99 5.57 -22.22
N LYS A 210 24.28 6.05 -23.24
CA LYS A 210 24.17 5.40 -24.56
C LYS A 210 25.51 5.24 -25.28
N SER A 211 26.53 6.05 -24.92
CA SER A 211 27.89 5.91 -25.50
C SER A 211 28.64 4.69 -24.96
N VAL A 212 28.24 4.11 -23.83
CA VAL A 212 28.85 2.92 -23.20
C VAL A 212 27.90 1.73 -23.29
N ASP A 213 26.66 1.89 -22.87
CA ASP A 213 25.60 0.90 -22.98
C ASP A 213 24.63 1.35 -24.11
N THR A 214 24.86 0.85 -25.33
CA THR A 214 24.10 1.28 -26.51
C THR A 214 22.63 0.88 -26.45
N ASN A 215 22.31 -0.18 -25.73
CA ASN A 215 20.95 -0.71 -25.56
C ASN A 215 20.30 -0.20 -24.26
N ALA A 216 20.95 0.72 -23.52
CA ALA A 216 20.44 1.20 -22.25
C ALA A 216 19.00 1.72 -22.36
N VAL A 217 18.15 1.33 -21.43
CA VAL A 217 16.81 1.89 -21.20
C VAL A 217 16.93 2.97 -20.12
N LEU A 218 16.31 4.13 -20.34
CA LEU A 218 16.39 5.25 -19.42
C LEU A 218 14.99 5.70 -18.97
N ALA A 219 14.84 5.97 -17.68
CA ALA A 219 13.64 6.52 -17.07
C ALA A 219 13.84 7.99 -16.64
N GLY A 220 12.81 8.79 -16.79
CA GLY A 220 12.80 10.20 -16.42
C GLY A 220 11.48 10.91 -16.77
N PRO A 221 11.29 12.16 -16.34
CA PRO A 221 12.24 13.08 -15.67
C PRO A 221 12.53 12.76 -14.20
N ASN A 222 11.67 12.00 -13.53
CA ASN A 222 11.80 11.57 -12.13
C ASN A 222 11.74 12.71 -11.11
N ASP A 223 10.81 13.61 -11.31
CA ASP A 223 10.54 14.72 -10.40
C ASP A 223 9.81 14.26 -9.14
N ALA A 224 10.01 14.97 -8.02
CA ALA A 224 9.33 14.74 -6.73
C ALA A 224 7.81 14.94 -6.74
N GLY A 225 7.22 15.20 -7.88
CA GLY A 225 5.80 15.37 -8.12
C GLY A 225 5.53 15.56 -9.61
N TYR A 226 4.27 15.74 -9.99
CA TYR A 226 3.90 15.96 -11.38
C TYR A 226 4.23 17.39 -11.82
N TRP A 227 5.40 17.58 -12.43
CA TRP A 227 5.87 18.87 -12.99
C TRP A 227 6.19 18.77 -14.48
N VAL A 228 5.75 17.72 -15.15
CA VAL A 228 6.00 17.54 -16.58
C VAL A 228 5.28 18.63 -17.38
N SER A 229 6.06 19.50 -18.02
CA SER A 229 5.52 20.59 -18.86
C SER A 229 5.48 20.22 -20.35
N ALA A 230 4.64 20.93 -21.12
CA ALA A 230 4.61 20.76 -22.56
C ALA A 230 5.95 21.12 -23.21
N GLU A 231 6.66 22.12 -22.67
CA GLU A 231 7.98 22.53 -23.13
C GLU A 231 9.02 21.45 -22.91
N LEU A 232 8.91 20.67 -21.82
CA LEU A 232 9.82 19.54 -21.55
C LEU A 232 9.60 18.43 -22.58
N ILE A 233 8.36 18.06 -22.85
CA ILE A 233 8.04 17.03 -23.86
C ILE A 233 8.49 17.49 -25.25
N GLN A 234 8.26 18.77 -25.59
CA GLN A 234 8.71 19.34 -26.85
C GLN A 234 10.26 19.32 -26.94
N TYR A 235 10.97 19.59 -25.83
CA TYR A 235 12.42 19.48 -25.80
C TYR A 235 12.89 18.05 -26.09
N TYR A 236 12.23 17.06 -25.52
CA TYR A 236 12.52 15.64 -25.78
C TYR A 236 12.34 15.29 -27.27
N ALA A 237 11.25 15.73 -27.86
CA ALA A 237 10.95 15.53 -29.28
C ALA A 237 11.98 16.23 -30.18
N ASP A 238 12.31 17.48 -29.87
CA ASP A 238 13.24 18.30 -30.67
C ASP A 238 14.68 17.81 -30.64
N ASN A 239 15.08 17.13 -29.56
CA ASN A 239 16.44 16.67 -29.33
C ASN A 239 16.62 15.15 -29.44
N ASN A 240 15.57 14.42 -29.84
CA ASN A 240 15.57 12.96 -29.91
C ASN A 240 16.07 12.30 -28.62
N CYS A 241 15.57 12.78 -27.49
CA CYS A 241 15.99 12.31 -26.17
C CYS A 241 14.81 11.97 -25.24
N VAL A 242 13.75 11.43 -25.81
CA VAL A 242 12.59 10.92 -25.08
C VAL A 242 13.05 9.84 -24.10
N PRO A 243 12.59 9.85 -22.83
CA PRO A 243 12.78 8.72 -21.92
C PRO A 243 12.09 7.46 -22.43
N ASP A 244 12.70 6.30 -22.20
CA ASP A 244 12.10 5.01 -22.54
C ASP A 244 11.02 4.61 -21.51
N VAL A 245 11.09 5.15 -20.28
CA VAL A 245 10.06 5.07 -19.21
C VAL A 245 9.83 6.49 -18.69
N ILE A 246 8.59 6.92 -18.69
CA ILE A 246 8.20 8.23 -18.12
C ILE A 246 7.97 8.07 -16.62
N THR A 247 8.68 8.86 -15.80
CA THR A 247 8.60 8.73 -14.34
C THR A 247 8.40 10.07 -13.65
N TRP A 248 7.59 10.05 -12.59
CA TRP A 248 7.49 11.10 -11.57
C TRP A 248 6.96 10.48 -10.28
N HIS A 249 6.97 11.22 -9.17
CA HIS A 249 6.49 10.74 -7.88
C HIS A 249 5.05 11.21 -7.62
N GLU A 250 4.24 10.32 -7.02
CA GLU A 250 2.90 10.63 -6.55
C GLU A 250 2.84 10.39 -5.04
N LEU A 251 3.21 11.41 -4.26
CA LEU A 251 3.39 11.32 -2.82
C LEU A 251 2.36 12.17 -2.08
N GLY A 252 1.71 11.55 -1.08
CA GLY A 252 0.74 12.22 -0.21
C GLY A 252 -0.70 12.24 -0.73
N THR A 253 -1.64 12.59 0.15
CA THR A 253 -3.10 12.54 -0.12
C THR A 253 -3.52 13.39 -1.32
N THR A 254 -2.86 14.52 -1.57
CA THR A 254 -3.16 15.37 -2.74
C THR A 254 -2.89 14.62 -4.03
N SER A 255 -1.73 13.95 -4.13
CA SER A 255 -1.38 13.13 -5.29
C SER A 255 -2.36 11.97 -5.50
N LEU A 256 -2.79 11.30 -4.44
CA LEU A 256 -3.80 10.25 -4.54
C LEU A 256 -5.10 10.77 -5.18
N ASN A 257 -5.54 11.98 -4.85
CA ASN A 257 -6.74 12.58 -5.41
C ASN A 257 -6.56 13.09 -6.84
N ASP A 258 -5.39 13.63 -7.16
CA ASP A 258 -5.12 14.32 -8.42
C ASP A 258 -4.46 13.42 -9.50
N MET A 259 -4.07 12.19 -9.16
CA MET A 259 -3.33 11.26 -10.02
C MET A 259 -3.93 11.12 -11.43
N SER A 260 -5.25 10.90 -11.54
CA SER A 260 -5.91 10.79 -12.86
C SER A 260 -5.78 12.06 -13.67
N ALA A 261 -5.91 13.23 -13.05
CA ALA A 261 -5.73 14.51 -13.72
C ALA A 261 -4.29 14.70 -14.20
N HIS A 262 -3.30 14.23 -13.44
CA HIS A 262 -1.88 14.25 -13.84
C HIS A 262 -1.64 13.36 -15.06
N VAL A 263 -2.15 12.13 -15.06
CA VAL A 263 -2.01 11.20 -16.17
C VAL A 263 -2.73 11.70 -17.43
N GLU A 264 -3.94 12.22 -17.29
CA GLU A 264 -4.70 12.80 -18.39
C GLU A 264 -3.98 14.03 -18.98
N ASP A 265 -3.51 14.94 -18.13
CA ASP A 265 -2.76 16.12 -18.55
C ASP A 265 -1.46 15.74 -19.28
N PHE A 266 -0.72 14.72 -18.78
CA PHE A 266 0.45 14.20 -19.49
C PHE A 266 0.08 13.66 -20.89
N ARG A 267 -0.95 12.81 -20.98
CA ARG A 267 -1.42 12.24 -22.25
C ARG A 267 -1.83 13.34 -23.24
N ASN A 268 -2.50 14.40 -22.76
CA ASN A 268 -2.90 15.54 -23.57
C ASN A 268 -1.71 16.35 -24.08
N LYS A 269 -0.70 16.59 -23.24
CA LYS A 269 0.55 17.25 -23.62
C LYS A 269 1.32 16.44 -24.66
N TRP A 270 1.42 15.13 -24.47
CA TRP A 270 2.05 14.21 -25.41
C TRP A 270 1.38 14.26 -26.79
N ASN A 271 0.05 14.15 -26.81
CA ASN A 271 -0.74 14.17 -28.04
C ASN A 271 -0.68 15.52 -28.78
N SER A 272 -0.39 16.62 -28.09
CA SER A 272 -0.29 17.97 -28.66
C SER A 272 1.14 18.39 -29.04
N THR A 273 2.14 17.57 -28.76
CA THR A 273 3.55 17.84 -29.05
C THR A 273 3.83 17.73 -30.56
N ASP A 274 4.69 18.61 -31.10
CA ASP A 274 5.19 18.51 -32.46
C ASP A 274 6.32 17.46 -32.56
N TRP A 275 5.99 16.29 -33.08
CA TRP A 275 6.90 15.15 -33.23
C TRP A 275 7.71 15.15 -34.53
N THR A 276 7.68 16.23 -35.35
CA THR A 276 8.31 16.26 -36.67
C THR A 276 9.79 15.90 -36.60
N LYS A 277 10.58 16.55 -35.73
CA LYS A 277 12.03 16.31 -35.64
C LYS A 277 12.35 14.91 -35.10
N TYR A 278 11.56 14.44 -34.14
CA TYR A 278 11.69 13.08 -33.61
C TYR A 278 11.48 12.04 -34.71
N ASN A 279 10.39 12.20 -35.47
CA ASN A 279 10.06 11.31 -36.58
C ASN A 279 11.11 11.33 -37.69
N GLU A 280 11.64 12.51 -38.03
CA GLU A 280 12.75 12.62 -38.99
C GLU A 280 14.01 11.88 -38.52
N ALA A 281 14.34 11.98 -37.20
CA ALA A 281 15.52 11.31 -36.63
C ALA A 281 15.38 9.79 -36.56
N ASN A 282 14.16 9.28 -36.37
CA ASN A 282 13.90 7.85 -36.17
C ASN A 282 13.28 7.15 -37.39
N GLY A 283 12.98 7.86 -38.46
CA GLY A 283 12.34 7.31 -39.66
C GLY A 283 10.89 6.84 -39.40
N THR A 284 10.19 7.50 -38.49
CA THR A 284 8.81 7.21 -38.06
C THR A 284 7.86 8.30 -38.52
N SER A 285 6.57 8.19 -38.21
CA SER A 285 5.56 9.20 -38.56
C SER A 285 4.41 9.16 -37.53
N GLY A 286 3.74 10.30 -37.38
CA GLY A 286 2.60 10.44 -36.47
C GLY A 286 3.03 10.74 -35.02
N ILE A 287 2.11 10.56 -34.10
CA ILE A 287 2.36 10.70 -32.65
C ILE A 287 2.95 9.37 -32.18
N PRO A 288 4.16 9.36 -31.57
CA PRO A 288 4.71 8.16 -31.00
C PRO A 288 3.81 7.59 -29.89
N GLU A 289 3.84 6.28 -29.73
CA GLU A 289 3.22 5.65 -28.58
C GLU A 289 3.79 6.23 -27.28
N ILE A 290 2.92 6.40 -26.27
CA ILE A 290 3.34 6.88 -24.97
C ILE A 290 4.16 5.76 -24.32
N PRO A 291 5.40 6.02 -23.87
CA PRO A 291 6.17 5.04 -23.12
C PRO A 291 5.45 4.62 -21.84
N GLN A 292 5.91 3.53 -21.21
CA GLN A 292 5.45 3.14 -19.88
C GLN A 292 5.48 4.36 -18.95
N ILE A 293 4.35 4.64 -18.29
CA ILE A 293 4.30 5.61 -17.20
C ILE A 293 4.50 4.85 -15.88
N CYS A 294 5.45 5.30 -15.06
CA CYS A 294 5.75 4.69 -13.78
C CYS A 294 5.87 5.74 -12.69
N PHE A 295 4.99 5.66 -11.68
CA PHE A 295 5.17 6.41 -10.44
C PHE A 295 6.16 5.66 -9.57
N ASN A 296 7.44 5.85 -9.82
CA ASN A 296 8.45 5.07 -9.16
C ASN A 296 8.64 5.40 -7.66
N GLU A 297 7.86 6.35 -7.14
CA GLU A 297 7.52 6.53 -5.74
C GLU A 297 6.06 6.96 -5.62
N TYR A 298 5.22 6.12 -5.00
CA TYR A 298 3.84 6.49 -4.72
C TYR A 298 3.47 6.11 -3.29
N ALA A 299 2.65 6.79 -2.64
CA ALA A 299 1.94 6.61 -1.39
C ALA A 299 2.16 7.77 -0.42
N GLU A 300 1.56 7.63 0.73
CA GLU A 300 1.78 8.50 1.88
C GLU A 300 2.74 7.78 2.84
N MET A 301 3.78 8.48 3.24
CA MET A 301 4.85 7.95 4.06
C MET A 301 4.36 7.23 5.34
N GLU A 302 3.36 7.84 5.98
CA GLU A 302 2.77 7.33 7.21
C GLU A 302 1.86 6.11 7.02
N PHE A 303 1.52 5.75 5.78
CA PHE A 303 0.57 4.67 5.47
C PHE A 303 1.14 3.56 4.59
N CYS A 304 2.45 3.52 4.37
CA CYS A 304 3.08 2.52 3.50
C CYS A 304 2.79 1.07 3.91
N GLY A 305 2.62 0.78 5.20
CA GLY A 305 2.30 -0.55 5.72
C GLY A 305 0.82 -0.72 6.14
N VAL A 306 -0.08 0.21 5.79
CA VAL A 306 -1.48 0.20 6.24
C VAL A 306 -2.39 -0.38 5.17
N PRO A 307 -2.93 -1.60 5.38
CA PRO A 307 -3.67 -2.36 4.36
C PRO A 307 -4.75 -1.56 3.64
N GLY A 308 -5.68 -0.97 4.39
CA GLY A 308 -6.84 -0.28 3.82
C GLY A 308 -6.44 0.93 2.97
N ARG A 309 -5.40 1.66 3.40
CA ARG A 309 -4.92 2.82 2.65
C ARG A 309 -4.19 2.45 1.36
N LEU A 310 -3.46 1.34 1.38
CA LEU A 310 -2.78 0.85 0.18
C LEU A 310 -3.75 0.43 -0.92
N VAL A 311 -4.94 -0.05 -0.57
CA VAL A 311 -5.98 -0.35 -1.56
C VAL A 311 -6.38 0.89 -2.35
N ASN A 312 -6.48 2.06 -1.72
CA ASN A 312 -6.81 3.30 -2.43
C ASN A 312 -5.77 3.62 -3.52
N TRP A 313 -4.48 3.47 -3.21
CA TRP A 313 -3.39 3.70 -4.15
C TRP A 313 -3.37 2.66 -5.28
N ILE A 314 -3.50 1.38 -4.93
CA ILE A 314 -3.56 0.27 -5.90
C ILE A 314 -4.68 0.52 -6.90
N SER A 315 -5.87 0.88 -6.41
CA SER A 315 -7.04 1.13 -7.24
C SER A 315 -6.80 2.25 -8.25
N ARG A 316 -6.21 3.37 -7.79
CA ARG A 316 -5.94 4.51 -8.66
C ARG A 316 -4.93 4.19 -9.76
N ILE A 317 -3.84 3.49 -9.39
CA ILE A 317 -2.79 3.10 -10.35
C ILE A 317 -3.35 2.11 -11.39
N GLU A 318 -4.19 1.17 -10.93
CA GLU A 318 -4.82 0.19 -11.82
C GLU A 318 -5.88 0.83 -12.72
N ASP A 319 -6.68 1.78 -12.22
CA ASP A 319 -7.67 2.53 -13.02
C ASP A 319 -6.99 3.27 -14.20
N GLU A 320 -5.83 3.87 -13.95
CA GLU A 320 -5.07 4.59 -14.98
C GLU A 320 -4.25 3.69 -15.90
N LYS A 321 -4.16 2.39 -15.61
CA LYS A 321 -3.32 1.44 -16.37
C LYS A 321 -1.88 1.92 -16.49
N VAL A 322 -1.33 2.41 -15.40
CA VAL A 322 0.07 2.81 -15.23
C VAL A 322 0.76 1.93 -14.20
N THR A 323 2.07 2.08 -14.05
CA THR A 323 2.83 1.33 -13.06
C THR A 323 3.27 2.23 -11.91
N GLY A 324 3.55 1.64 -10.75
CA GLY A 324 4.04 2.38 -9.59
C GLY A 324 4.83 1.49 -8.64
N CYS A 325 5.70 2.12 -7.86
CA CYS A 325 6.54 1.47 -6.86
C CYS A 325 6.26 2.08 -5.49
N LEU A 326 5.88 1.23 -4.54
CA LEU A 326 5.66 1.63 -3.16
C LEU A 326 6.99 2.11 -2.56
N PRO A 327 7.09 3.33 -2.04
CA PRO A 327 8.34 3.83 -1.50
C PRO A 327 8.62 3.25 -0.14
N PHE A 328 9.90 3.15 0.17
CA PHE A 328 10.37 2.70 1.46
C PHE A 328 11.22 3.78 2.14
N TRP A 329 10.79 4.23 3.31
CA TRP A 329 11.57 5.20 4.10
C TRP A 329 11.88 4.73 5.52
N HIS A 330 11.26 3.63 5.97
CA HIS A 330 11.36 3.20 7.37
C HIS A 330 12.32 2.02 7.55
N GLN A 331 12.22 0.99 6.73
CA GLN A 331 12.98 -0.25 6.89
C GLN A 331 13.37 -0.82 5.54
N ALA A 332 14.65 -0.62 5.18
CA ALA A 332 15.21 -1.11 3.93
C ALA A 332 15.33 -2.61 3.96
N ASN A 333 14.66 -3.52 3.93
CA ASN A 333 14.80 -4.99 3.86
C ASN A 333 13.47 -5.71 4.09
N ASN A 334 12.37 -4.97 4.16
CA ASN A 334 11.10 -5.53 4.51
C ASN A 334 10.00 -5.21 3.48
N LEU A 335 10.37 -5.05 2.20
CA LEU A 335 9.43 -4.79 1.12
C LEU A 335 8.50 -3.61 1.40
N ASN A 336 9.07 -2.47 1.81
CA ASN A 336 8.30 -1.26 2.06
C ASN A 336 7.21 -1.46 3.14
N ASP A 337 7.62 -1.98 4.29
CA ASP A 337 6.75 -2.31 5.41
C ASP A 337 5.69 -3.38 5.11
N LEU A 338 5.93 -4.26 4.13
CA LEU A 338 5.06 -5.41 3.85
C LEU A 338 5.53 -6.70 4.54
N ALA A 339 6.79 -6.75 4.96
CA ALA A 339 7.34 -7.91 5.66
C ALA A 339 7.65 -7.57 7.12
N ALA A 340 7.15 -8.38 8.03
CA ALA A 340 7.44 -8.29 9.46
C ALA A 340 8.86 -8.77 9.79
N GLY A 341 9.39 -9.65 8.97
CA GLY A 341 10.75 -10.17 8.99
C GLY A 341 11.15 -10.62 7.59
N ALA A 342 12.38 -11.11 7.41
CA ALA A 342 12.85 -11.50 6.08
C ALA A 342 11.98 -12.56 5.39
N ASN A 343 11.16 -13.29 6.14
CA ASN A 343 10.37 -14.42 5.67
C ASN A 343 8.90 -14.39 6.11
N GLU A 344 8.43 -13.30 6.65
CA GLU A 344 7.10 -13.16 7.25
C GLU A 344 6.42 -11.90 6.72
N GLY A 345 5.22 -12.04 6.14
CA GLY A 345 4.38 -10.91 5.74
C GLY A 345 3.64 -10.29 6.92
N ASN A 346 3.33 -9.01 6.85
CA ASN A 346 2.39 -8.34 7.73
C ASN A 346 1.00 -8.20 7.06
N GLY A 347 0.07 -7.45 7.68
CA GLY A 347 -1.26 -7.26 7.10
C GLY A 347 -1.26 -6.61 5.71
N ALA A 348 -0.32 -5.71 5.43
CA ALA A 348 -0.22 -5.06 4.13
C ALA A 348 0.32 -5.99 3.03
N TRP A 349 1.15 -6.97 3.38
CA TRP A 349 1.61 -8.00 2.47
C TRP A 349 0.45 -8.77 1.83
N TRP A 350 -0.59 -9.07 2.62
CA TRP A 350 -1.78 -9.77 2.13
C TRP A 350 -2.55 -8.97 1.09
N VAL A 351 -2.57 -7.64 1.19
CA VAL A 351 -3.18 -6.77 0.18
C VAL A 351 -2.52 -6.96 -1.18
N TYR A 352 -1.18 -6.91 -1.23
CA TYR A 352 -0.44 -7.12 -2.48
C TYR A 352 -0.50 -8.56 -2.97
N LYS A 353 -0.55 -9.54 -2.06
CA LYS A 353 -0.79 -10.93 -2.43
C LYS A 353 -2.16 -11.10 -3.08
N TRP A 354 -3.22 -10.59 -2.47
CA TRP A 354 -4.56 -10.63 -3.07
C TRP A 354 -4.60 -9.92 -4.41
N TYR A 355 -4.02 -8.74 -4.49
CA TYR A 355 -3.91 -8.00 -5.74
C TYR A 355 -3.14 -8.81 -6.81
N GLY A 356 -2.03 -9.44 -6.45
CA GLY A 356 -1.29 -10.34 -7.33
C GLY A 356 -2.09 -11.57 -7.77
N ASP A 357 -3.02 -12.07 -6.96
CA ASP A 357 -3.87 -13.22 -7.29
C ASP A 357 -5.08 -12.88 -8.16
N MET A 358 -5.49 -11.61 -8.21
CA MET A 358 -6.53 -11.14 -9.12
C MET A 358 -6.17 -11.45 -10.57
N SER A 359 -7.17 -11.74 -11.39
CA SER A 359 -6.98 -12.08 -12.82
C SER A 359 -8.23 -11.74 -13.63
N GLY A 360 -8.10 -11.83 -14.95
CA GLY A 360 -9.16 -11.45 -15.89
C GLY A 360 -9.16 -9.95 -16.18
N THR A 361 -10.32 -9.38 -16.43
CA THR A 361 -10.48 -7.97 -16.76
C THR A 361 -10.89 -7.14 -15.55
N THR A 362 -10.37 -5.95 -15.42
CA THR A 362 -10.81 -4.98 -14.42
C THR A 362 -12.20 -4.45 -14.76
N GLN A 363 -12.99 -4.22 -13.71
CA GLN A 363 -14.37 -3.75 -13.81
C GLN A 363 -14.50 -2.34 -13.26
N PRO A 364 -15.39 -1.50 -13.79
CA PRO A 364 -15.62 -0.17 -13.27
C PRO A 364 -16.05 -0.19 -11.80
N VAL A 365 -15.37 0.59 -10.98
CA VAL A 365 -15.66 0.77 -9.57
C VAL A 365 -15.99 2.23 -9.29
N SER A 366 -17.00 2.47 -8.49
CA SER A 366 -17.34 3.81 -7.99
C SER A 366 -17.69 3.76 -6.51
N SER A 367 -17.47 4.87 -5.82
CA SER A 367 -17.82 5.01 -4.40
C SER A 367 -18.65 6.26 -4.18
N ASN A 368 -19.54 6.23 -3.19
CA ASN A 368 -20.25 7.43 -2.73
C ASN A 368 -19.40 8.30 -1.79
N THR A 369 -18.12 7.97 -1.62
CA THR A 369 -17.12 8.75 -0.88
C THR A 369 -16.01 9.26 -1.83
N ASN A 370 -15.01 9.94 -1.28
CA ASN A 370 -13.83 10.34 -2.04
C ASN A 370 -12.82 9.19 -2.16
N TYR A 371 -11.88 9.28 -3.09
CA TYR A 371 -10.83 8.27 -3.30
C TYR A 371 -9.92 8.05 -2.09
N ASP A 372 -9.73 9.06 -1.26
CA ASP A 372 -8.96 8.98 -0.01
C ASP A 372 -9.73 8.33 1.15
N LYS A 373 -10.90 7.76 0.86
CA LYS A 373 -11.75 6.98 1.79
C LYS A 373 -12.05 5.61 1.20
N LEU A 374 -13.33 5.19 1.17
CA LEU A 374 -13.69 3.92 0.55
C LEU A 374 -13.39 3.92 -0.94
N TYR A 375 -12.49 3.08 -1.36
CA TYR A 375 -12.30 2.75 -2.77
C TYR A 375 -11.85 1.30 -2.94
N GLY A 376 -11.75 0.83 -4.20
CA GLY A 376 -11.40 -0.55 -4.47
C GLY A 376 -11.06 -0.81 -5.94
N VAL A 377 -10.50 -1.96 -6.21
CA VAL A 377 -10.27 -2.52 -7.54
C VAL A 377 -11.04 -3.83 -7.65
N SER A 378 -11.69 -4.06 -8.78
CA SER A 378 -12.47 -5.26 -9.04
C SER A 378 -12.09 -5.90 -10.36
N THR A 379 -12.12 -7.25 -10.38
CA THR A 379 -11.90 -8.04 -11.60
C THR A 379 -13.01 -9.07 -11.79
N MET A 380 -13.22 -9.43 -13.07
CA MET A 380 -13.98 -10.61 -13.47
C MET A 380 -13.10 -11.52 -14.32
N ASP A 381 -12.91 -12.75 -13.88
CA ASP A 381 -12.23 -13.81 -14.61
C ASP A 381 -13.24 -14.88 -15.02
N GLU A 382 -13.76 -14.76 -16.22
CA GLU A 382 -14.74 -15.71 -16.77
C GLU A 382 -14.17 -17.13 -16.93
N ALA A 383 -12.85 -17.25 -17.17
CA ALA A 383 -12.20 -18.55 -17.32
C ALA A 383 -12.09 -19.31 -15.98
N LYS A 384 -11.83 -18.56 -14.90
CA LYS A 384 -11.79 -19.10 -13.53
C LYS A 384 -13.15 -19.08 -12.86
N LYS A 385 -14.14 -18.41 -13.45
CA LYS A 385 -15.49 -18.23 -12.91
C LYS A 385 -15.50 -17.54 -11.55
N ILE A 386 -14.74 -16.46 -11.43
CA ILE A 386 -14.59 -15.71 -10.19
C ILE A 386 -14.61 -14.21 -10.45
N SER A 387 -15.34 -13.47 -9.62
CA SER A 387 -15.17 -12.03 -9.48
C SER A 387 -14.47 -11.76 -8.16
N THR A 388 -13.51 -10.83 -8.16
CA THR A 388 -12.74 -10.45 -6.97
C THR A 388 -12.75 -8.94 -6.83
N THR A 389 -13.11 -8.44 -5.65
CA THR A 389 -13.08 -7.01 -5.31
C THR A 389 -12.24 -6.80 -4.06
N LEU A 390 -11.14 -6.08 -4.20
CA LEU A 390 -10.30 -5.63 -3.12
C LEU A 390 -10.70 -4.21 -2.75
N LEU A 391 -11.02 -3.95 -1.48
CA LEU A 391 -11.50 -2.64 -1.01
C LEU A 391 -10.96 -2.29 0.38
N GLY A 392 -10.93 -0.99 0.72
CA GLY A 392 -10.45 -0.50 2.01
C GLY A 392 -10.52 1.01 2.18
N GLY A 393 -9.94 1.51 3.28
CA GLY A 393 -9.78 2.94 3.56
C GLY A 393 -10.99 3.61 4.20
N PHE A 394 -11.92 2.85 4.82
CA PHE A 394 -13.12 3.40 5.44
C PHE A 394 -13.39 2.79 6.82
N THR A 395 -13.79 3.63 7.76
CA THR A 395 -14.28 3.20 9.08
C THR A 395 -15.79 3.35 9.13
N GLY A 396 -16.50 2.23 9.34
CA GLY A 396 -17.97 2.17 9.41
C GLY A 396 -18.53 0.98 8.66
N ASP A 397 -19.78 1.06 8.23
CA ASP A 397 -20.43 -0.02 7.48
C ASP A 397 -20.27 0.19 5.98
N ILE A 398 -19.76 -0.83 5.28
CA ILE A 398 -19.62 -0.81 3.82
C ILE A 398 -20.72 -1.66 3.18
N THR A 399 -21.37 -1.11 2.16
CA THR A 399 -22.19 -1.88 1.23
C THR A 399 -21.41 -2.04 -0.07
N VAL A 400 -21.12 -3.28 -0.47
CA VAL A 400 -20.59 -3.60 -1.80
C VAL A 400 -21.79 -3.96 -2.68
N GLN A 401 -22.06 -3.12 -3.65
CA GLN A 401 -23.14 -3.30 -4.62
C GLN A 401 -22.54 -3.81 -5.93
N LEU A 402 -22.78 -5.08 -6.25
CA LEU A 402 -22.36 -5.69 -7.50
C LEU A 402 -23.51 -5.60 -8.50
N ASN A 403 -23.39 -4.77 -9.50
CA ASN A 403 -24.38 -4.59 -10.55
C ASN A 403 -24.07 -5.52 -11.73
N ASN A 404 -25.07 -5.84 -12.53
CA ASN A 404 -24.95 -6.62 -13.75
C ASN A 404 -24.30 -8.02 -13.55
N VAL A 405 -24.44 -8.62 -12.36
CA VAL A 405 -23.93 -9.96 -12.05
C VAL A 405 -24.46 -10.98 -13.05
N ALA A 406 -25.78 -10.94 -13.30
CA ALA A 406 -26.45 -11.82 -14.27
C ALA A 406 -26.07 -11.56 -15.74
N SER A 407 -25.30 -10.49 -16.04
CA SER A 407 -24.83 -10.20 -17.40
C SER A 407 -23.53 -10.94 -17.73
N THR A 408 -22.83 -11.49 -16.73
CA THR A 408 -21.62 -12.29 -16.94
C THR A 408 -21.97 -13.70 -17.42
N SER A 409 -21.11 -14.31 -18.22
CA SER A 409 -21.35 -15.71 -18.66
C SER A 409 -21.28 -16.69 -17.50
N THR A 410 -20.56 -16.34 -16.44
CA THR A 410 -20.42 -17.16 -15.23
C THR A 410 -21.70 -17.22 -14.40
N PHE A 411 -22.46 -16.12 -14.30
CA PHE A 411 -23.58 -15.97 -13.37
C PHE A 411 -24.94 -15.75 -14.08
N ALA A 412 -25.03 -15.92 -15.41
CA ALA A 412 -26.20 -15.55 -16.22
C ALA A 412 -27.54 -16.16 -15.74
N ASP A 413 -27.51 -17.38 -15.25
CA ASP A 413 -28.69 -18.11 -14.79
C ASP A 413 -28.67 -18.34 -13.25
N ALA A 414 -27.81 -17.64 -12.52
CA ALA A 414 -27.64 -17.86 -11.10
C ALA A 414 -28.79 -17.20 -10.31
N GLU A 415 -29.51 -17.98 -9.50
CA GLU A 415 -30.46 -17.43 -8.52
C GLU A 415 -29.75 -16.88 -7.29
N ALA A 416 -28.55 -17.38 -6.99
CA ALA A 416 -27.65 -16.89 -5.96
C ALA A 416 -26.19 -17.12 -6.33
N VAL A 417 -25.29 -16.36 -5.71
CA VAL A 417 -23.84 -16.52 -5.82
C VAL A 417 -23.26 -16.82 -4.44
N HIS A 418 -22.17 -17.56 -4.40
CA HIS A 418 -21.38 -17.71 -3.18
C HIS A 418 -20.45 -16.51 -3.02
N VAL A 419 -20.51 -15.87 -1.86
CA VAL A 419 -19.66 -14.74 -1.51
C VAL A 419 -18.80 -15.10 -0.32
N THR A 420 -17.50 -14.84 -0.44
CA THR A 420 -16.56 -14.90 0.68
C THR A 420 -15.97 -13.52 0.88
N VAL A 421 -15.95 -13.03 2.11
CA VAL A 421 -15.25 -11.80 2.50
C VAL A 421 -14.15 -12.15 3.48
N GLN A 422 -12.91 -11.91 3.07
CA GLN A 422 -11.74 -12.02 3.95
C GLN A 422 -11.31 -10.63 4.40
N GLU A 423 -10.74 -10.54 5.59
CA GLU A 423 -10.18 -9.31 6.13
C GLU A 423 -8.68 -9.48 6.35
N THR A 424 -7.88 -8.49 5.96
CA THR A 424 -6.52 -8.34 6.45
C THR A 424 -6.44 -7.11 7.33
N MET A 425 -5.88 -7.30 8.52
CA MET A 425 -5.83 -6.28 9.56
C MET A 425 -4.48 -5.58 9.56
N PHE A 426 -4.47 -4.32 9.99
CA PHE A 426 -3.22 -3.66 10.32
C PHE A 426 -2.66 -4.22 11.62
N THR A 427 -1.64 -5.05 11.54
CA THR A 427 -0.97 -5.71 12.68
C THR A 427 0.21 -4.91 13.24
N GLY A 428 0.36 -3.64 12.81
CA GLY A 428 1.57 -2.87 13.02
C GLY A 428 2.62 -3.17 11.94
N PHE A 429 3.66 -2.34 11.86
CA PHE A 429 4.69 -2.48 10.81
C PHE A 429 5.56 -3.72 11.00
N HIS A 430 5.66 -4.25 12.21
CA HIS A 430 6.49 -5.40 12.58
C HIS A 430 5.69 -6.62 13.01
N GLY A 431 4.37 -6.54 13.04
CA GLY A 431 3.50 -7.64 13.43
C GLY A 431 3.25 -8.56 12.24
N ALA A 432 3.68 -9.82 12.33
CA ALA A 432 3.36 -10.83 11.33
C ALA A 432 1.84 -11.05 11.23
N ALA A 433 1.38 -11.38 10.03
CA ALA A 433 0.01 -11.78 9.76
C ALA A 433 0.05 -13.12 9.00
N ASP A 434 -0.16 -14.21 9.72
CA ASP A 434 -0.03 -15.56 9.17
C ASP A 434 -1.23 -15.94 8.30
N GLU A 435 -2.40 -15.33 8.56
CA GLU A 435 -3.65 -15.65 7.89
C GLU A 435 -4.57 -14.43 7.75
N THR A 436 -5.54 -14.55 6.85
CA THR A 436 -6.60 -13.58 6.62
C THR A 436 -7.94 -14.23 6.97
N PRO A 437 -8.56 -13.91 8.11
CA PRO A 437 -9.81 -14.53 8.51
C PRO A 437 -10.93 -14.24 7.51
N THR A 438 -11.76 -15.24 7.26
CA THR A 438 -13.04 -15.08 6.58
C THR A 438 -14.04 -14.50 7.59
N ILE A 439 -14.57 -13.31 7.29
CA ILE A 439 -15.51 -12.60 8.17
C ILE A 439 -16.97 -12.77 7.72
N LEU A 440 -17.21 -13.01 6.43
CA LEU A 440 -18.52 -13.33 5.87
C LEU A 440 -18.36 -14.44 4.82
N GLU A 441 -19.25 -15.41 4.84
CA GLU A 441 -19.27 -16.47 3.84
C GLU A 441 -20.68 -17.03 3.68
N GLY A 442 -21.11 -17.29 2.43
CA GLY A 442 -22.36 -17.97 2.14
C GLY A 442 -22.99 -17.55 0.82
N ALA A 443 -24.20 -18.07 0.57
CA ALA A 443 -24.95 -17.73 -0.61
C ALA A 443 -25.67 -16.38 -0.44
N TYR A 444 -25.62 -15.57 -1.47
CA TYR A 444 -26.30 -14.28 -1.57
C TYR A 444 -27.22 -14.29 -2.79
N PRO A 445 -28.49 -13.86 -2.65
CA PRO A 445 -29.42 -13.87 -3.76
C PRO A 445 -29.01 -12.90 -4.86
N VAL A 446 -29.20 -13.30 -6.11
CA VAL A 446 -29.21 -12.38 -7.24
C VAL A 446 -30.60 -11.74 -7.29
N ASN A 447 -30.65 -10.42 -7.16
CA ASN A 447 -31.88 -9.66 -7.17
C ASN A 447 -32.54 -9.66 -8.57
N ASP A 448 -33.81 -9.28 -8.64
CA ASP A 448 -34.56 -9.21 -9.90
C ASP A 448 -33.94 -8.29 -10.96
N ASP A 449 -33.13 -7.31 -10.52
CA ASP A 449 -32.38 -6.40 -11.39
C ASP A 449 -31.00 -6.94 -11.79
N GLY A 450 -30.68 -8.17 -11.42
CA GLY A 450 -29.39 -8.82 -11.70
C GLY A 450 -28.24 -8.37 -10.79
N SER A 451 -28.53 -7.69 -9.71
CA SER A 451 -27.52 -7.23 -8.75
C SER A 451 -27.36 -8.15 -7.54
N VAL A 452 -26.22 -8.01 -6.85
CA VAL A 452 -25.96 -8.64 -5.54
C VAL A 452 -25.47 -7.58 -4.56
N THR A 453 -26.01 -7.60 -3.34
CA THR A 453 -25.64 -6.65 -2.28
C THR A 453 -24.96 -7.39 -1.13
N VAL A 454 -23.71 -7.00 -0.83
CA VAL A 454 -22.93 -7.53 0.29
C VAL A 454 -22.71 -6.42 1.31
N LYS A 455 -23.06 -6.65 2.57
CA LYS A 455 -22.83 -5.69 3.65
C LYS A 455 -21.70 -6.16 4.52
N ILE A 456 -20.69 -5.31 4.69
CA ILE A 456 -19.54 -5.52 5.56
C ILE A 456 -19.63 -4.48 6.68
N PRO A 457 -20.06 -4.86 7.86
CA PRO A 457 -20.24 -3.90 8.94
C PRO A 457 -18.95 -3.66 9.69
N ASP A 458 -18.91 -2.57 10.46
CA ASP A 458 -17.86 -2.22 11.42
C ASP A 458 -16.44 -2.30 10.85
N THR A 459 -16.28 -1.91 9.57
CA THR A 459 -14.96 -1.89 8.93
C THR A 459 -14.07 -0.81 9.55
N LEU A 460 -12.77 -0.99 9.44
CA LEU A 460 -11.75 -0.05 9.90
C LEU A 460 -10.97 0.52 8.72
N PHE A 461 -10.63 1.80 8.81
CA PHE A 461 -9.82 2.50 7.80
C PHE A 461 -8.50 1.77 7.50
N GLU A 462 -7.88 1.21 8.53
CA GLU A 462 -6.58 0.56 8.44
C GLU A 462 -6.65 -0.82 7.78
N ASN A 463 -7.83 -1.46 7.79
CA ASN A 463 -8.01 -2.83 7.30
C ASN A 463 -8.42 -2.85 5.83
N ALA A 464 -8.05 -3.93 5.15
CA ALA A 464 -8.49 -4.19 3.78
C ALA A 464 -9.34 -5.45 3.72
N TYR A 465 -10.23 -5.48 2.73
CA TYR A 465 -11.22 -6.53 2.55
C TYR A 465 -11.14 -7.10 1.14
N ASN A 466 -11.19 -8.41 1.04
CA ASN A 466 -11.21 -9.14 -0.23
C ASN A 466 -12.56 -9.84 -0.37
N VAL A 467 -13.37 -9.37 -1.30
CA VAL A 467 -14.69 -9.97 -1.63
C VAL A 467 -14.53 -10.83 -2.86
N THR A 468 -14.71 -12.13 -2.72
CA THR A 468 -14.75 -13.06 -3.85
C THR A 468 -16.16 -13.56 -4.08
N VAL A 469 -16.53 -13.68 -5.35
CA VAL A 469 -17.83 -14.14 -5.79
C VAL A 469 -17.64 -15.30 -6.77
N THR A 470 -18.27 -16.43 -6.47
CA THR A 470 -18.29 -17.63 -7.29
C THR A 470 -19.72 -18.17 -7.44
N GLN A 471 -19.92 -19.23 -8.20
CA GLN A 471 -21.22 -19.86 -8.29
C GLN A 471 -21.59 -20.51 -6.95
N ALA A 472 -22.81 -20.27 -6.47
CA ALA A 472 -23.34 -20.97 -5.30
C ALA A 472 -23.67 -22.43 -5.62
N SER A 473 -23.45 -23.33 -4.65
CA SER A 473 -23.88 -24.71 -4.73
C SER A 473 -25.38 -24.87 -4.41
N GLU A 474 -25.99 -25.98 -4.85
CA GLU A 474 -27.40 -26.28 -4.55
C GLU A 474 -27.67 -26.38 -3.02
N ASP A 475 -26.72 -26.91 -2.26
CA ASP A 475 -26.84 -27.06 -0.79
C ASP A 475 -26.78 -25.71 -0.07
N GLU A 476 -26.05 -24.74 -0.59
CA GLU A 476 -25.93 -23.39 -0.02
C GLU A 476 -27.20 -22.55 -0.21
N MET A 477 -27.98 -22.83 -1.25
CA MET A 477 -29.27 -22.18 -1.49
C MET A 477 -30.26 -22.43 -0.35
N VAL A 478 -30.16 -23.56 0.32
CA VAL A 478 -31.02 -23.93 1.46
C VAL A 478 -30.63 -23.19 2.75
N GLY A 479 -29.38 -22.74 2.87
CA GLY A 479 -28.81 -22.07 4.07
C GLY A 479 -28.93 -20.56 4.15
N LEU A 480 -29.44 -19.89 3.10
CA LEU A 480 -29.50 -18.43 2.93
C LEU A 480 -30.12 -17.63 4.11
N ALA A 481 -30.92 -18.27 4.95
CA ALA A 481 -31.70 -17.61 6.00
C ALA A 481 -30.97 -17.46 7.35
N LEU A 482 -29.79 -18.02 7.56
CA LEU A 482 -29.24 -18.24 8.91
C LEU A 482 -27.93 -17.52 9.27
N ARG A 483 -27.27 -16.80 8.36
CA ARG A 483 -25.91 -16.27 8.62
C ARG A 483 -25.69 -14.80 8.30
N SER A 484 -26.39 -13.93 8.97
CA SER A 484 -26.04 -12.51 8.96
C SER A 484 -25.98 -11.96 10.38
N SER A 485 -24.92 -12.25 11.10
CA SER A 485 -24.56 -11.40 12.25
C SER A 485 -23.10 -10.99 12.09
N SER A 486 -22.93 -9.73 11.95
CA SER A 486 -21.69 -8.99 11.75
C SER A 486 -20.79 -8.90 12.97
N GLY A 487 -21.10 -9.62 14.05
CA GLY A 487 -20.48 -9.46 15.34
C GLY A 487 -20.93 -8.19 16.09
N ASP A 488 -20.94 -8.31 17.42
CA ASP A 488 -21.28 -7.20 18.30
C ASP A 488 -20.02 -6.44 18.72
N VAL A 489 -20.10 -5.11 18.72
CA VAL A 489 -19.00 -4.24 19.20
C VAL A 489 -19.24 -3.89 20.67
N TYR A 490 -18.21 -4.07 21.47
CA TYR A 490 -18.18 -3.73 22.89
C TYR A 490 -17.12 -2.67 23.13
N GLU A 491 -17.56 -1.45 23.36
CA GLU A 491 -16.69 -0.28 23.57
C GLU A 491 -15.86 -0.41 24.85
N ALA A 492 -14.59 -0.09 24.77
CA ALA A 492 -13.67 -0.20 25.91
C ALA A 492 -14.05 0.72 27.07
N GLU A 493 -14.59 1.90 26.80
CA GLU A 493 -15.03 2.80 27.85
C GLU A 493 -16.25 2.31 28.64
N ASN A 494 -16.96 1.30 28.17
CA ASN A 494 -18.03 0.63 28.88
C ASN A 494 -17.53 -0.56 29.73
N ALA A 495 -16.27 -0.94 29.57
CA ALA A 495 -15.66 -2.00 30.34
C ALA A 495 -15.36 -1.56 31.79
N SER A 496 -15.30 -2.53 32.71
CA SER A 496 -14.86 -2.28 34.07
C SER A 496 -13.35 -2.10 34.13
N VAL A 497 -12.85 -1.02 34.72
CA VAL A 497 -11.42 -0.68 34.75
C VAL A 497 -10.86 -0.70 36.17
N SER A 498 -9.57 -1.07 36.31
CA SER A 498 -8.86 -1.15 37.59
C SER A 498 -7.36 -0.92 37.42
N GLY A 499 -6.60 -0.84 38.54
CA GLY A 499 -5.14 -0.76 38.50
C GLY A 499 -4.59 0.51 37.85
N GLY A 500 -5.39 1.57 37.73
CA GLY A 500 -4.96 2.81 37.09
C GLY A 500 -5.37 2.95 35.63
N ALA A 501 -6.09 1.97 35.06
CA ALA A 501 -6.75 2.13 33.75
C ALA A 501 -7.82 3.24 33.84
N PHE A 502 -7.98 4.00 32.76
CA PHE A 502 -8.90 5.14 32.75
C PHE A 502 -9.52 5.35 31.37
N ALA A 503 -10.82 5.63 31.32
CA ALA A 503 -11.47 6.09 30.12
C ALA A 503 -11.09 7.54 29.82
N SER A 504 -10.70 7.83 28.58
CA SER A 504 -10.42 9.18 28.10
C SER A 504 -11.41 9.57 27.01
N SER A 505 -11.67 10.85 26.85
CA SER A 505 -12.51 11.41 25.80
C SER A 505 -11.81 12.57 25.09
N ALA A 506 -12.23 12.88 23.88
CA ALA A 506 -11.71 13.99 23.10
C ALA A 506 -11.63 15.29 23.93
N GLY A 507 -10.51 15.98 23.85
CA GLY A 507 -10.28 17.26 24.52
C GLY A 507 -9.86 17.17 25.99
N THR A 508 -9.85 15.99 26.62
CA THR A 508 -9.42 15.85 28.03
C THR A 508 -7.91 15.77 28.19
N ASN A 509 -7.20 15.32 27.14
CA ASN A 509 -5.75 15.38 27.09
C ASN A 509 -5.29 15.34 25.61
N PRO A 510 -4.69 16.44 25.10
CA PRO A 510 -4.23 16.50 23.72
C PRO A 510 -3.09 15.51 23.39
N SER A 511 -2.47 14.89 24.40
CA SER A 511 -1.46 13.86 24.21
C SER A 511 -2.05 12.47 23.91
N TYR A 512 -3.37 12.29 24.05
CA TYR A 512 -4.02 11.00 23.87
C TYR A 512 -4.82 11.01 22.57
N TYR A 513 -4.18 10.59 21.52
CA TYR A 513 -4.74 10.66 20.17
C TYR A 513 -5.86 9.65 19.93
N MET A 514 -5.79 8.48 20.54
CA MET A 514 -6.87 7.48 20.44
C MET A 514 -8.21 8.02 20.93
N SER A 515 -8.22 8.89 21.94
CA SER A 515 -9.45 9.54 22.40
C SER A 515 -10.08 10.51 21.38
N ASN A 516 -9.38 10.83 20.30
CA ASN A 516 -9.90 11.66 19.21
C ASN A 516 -10.26 10.85 17.95
N ASN A 517 -9.71 9.63 17.81
CA ASN A 517 -9.88 8.77 16.65
C ASN A 517 -10.53 7.43 17.01
N GLY A 518 -10.68 7.13 18.30
CA GLY A 518 -11.43 5.99 18.75
C GLY A 518 -12.91 6.12 18.41
N SER A 519 -13.61 5.00 18.37
CA SER A 519 -15.06 4.97 18.20
C SER A 519 -15.72 5.83 19.27
N GLY A 520 -16.74 6.58 18.93
CA GLY A 520 -17.36 7.57 19.83
C GLY A 520 -16.42 8.67 20.35
N ASN A 521 -15.21 8.83 19.82
CA ASN A 521 -14.15 9.72 20.31
C ASN A 521 -13.73 9.39 21.76
N ARG A 522 -13.68 8.12 22.13
CA ARG A 522 -13.32 7.64 23.46
C ARG A 522 -12.38 6.43 23.33
N ALA A 523 -11.62 6.16 24.35
CA ALA A 523 -10.76 4.99 24.48
C ALA A 523 -10.36 4.78 25.93
N VAL A 524 -9.84 3.60 26.28
CA VAL A 524 -9.33 3.29 27.62
C VAL A 524 -7.81 3.23 27.61
N GLY A 525 -7.18 4.14 28.34
CA GLY A 525 -5.74 4.14 28.58
C GLY A 525 -5.34 3.06 29.59
N MET A 526 -4.34 2.26 29.25
CA MET A 526 -3.91 1.07 29.99
C MET A 526 -2.42 1.15 30.38
N PRO A 527 -2.05 1.84 31.49
CA PRO A 527 -0.69 1.80 31.99
C PRO A 527 -0.27 0.40 32.46
N SER A 528 1.03 0.14 32.60
CA SER A 528 1.55 -1.12 33.14
C SER A 528 0.89 -1.49 34.47
N GLY A 529 0.46 -2.73 34.60
CA GLY A 529 -0.22 -3.26 35.78
C GLY A 529 -1.71 -2.93 35.88
N SER A 530 -2.26 -2.20 34.89
CA SER A 530 -3.70 -1.91 34.85
C SER A 530 -4.49 -3.02 34.16
N SER A 531 -5.77 -3.11 34.48
CA SER A 531 -6.68 -4.10 33.89
C SER A 531 -8.01 -3.48 33.50
N MET A 532 -8.64 -4.05 32.48
CA MET A 532 -10.02 -3.79 32.10
C MET A 532 -10.73 -5.12 31.82
N THR A 533 -12.04 -5.15 32.03
CA THR A 533 -12.86 -6.34 31.78
C THR A 533 -14.04 -5.97 30.91
N TYR A 534 -14.08 -6.52 29.70
CA TYR A 534 -15.24 -6.50 28.84
C TYR A 534 -16.26 -7.51 29.33
N THR A 535 -17.52 -7.17 29.27
CA THR A 535 -18.64 -8.10 29.42
C THR A 535 -19.29 -8.24 28.05
N VAL A 536 -19.15 -9.43 27.46
CA VAL A 536 -19.68 -9.75 26.12
C VAL A 536 -20.79 -10.78 26.24
N ASN A 537 -21.75 -10.73 25.32
CA ASN A 537 -22.85 -11.69 25.32
C ASN A 537 -22.95 -12.35 23.94
N VAL A 538 -22.94 -13.68 23.90
CA VAL A 538 -23.02 -14.43 22.65
C VAL A 538 -24.34 -15.23 22.57
N PRO A 539 -24.98 -15.29 21.39
CA PRO A 539 -26.33 -15.84 21.28
C PRO A 539 -26.39 -17.38 21.23
N VAL A 540 -25.32 -18.04 20.82
CA VAL A 540 -25.24 -19.50 20.64
C VAL A 540 -23.86 -20.02 21.04
N ASP A 541 -23.79 -21.32 21.35
CA ASP A 541 -22.50 -21.99 21.53
C ASP A 541 -21.71 -21.99 20.21
N GLY A 542 -20.41 -21.68 20.26
CA GLY A 542 -19.57 -21.68 19.07
C GLY A 542 -18.16 -21.17 19.31
N ARG A 543 -17.37 -21.19 18.26
CA ARG A 543 -16.08 -20.50 18.22
C ARG A 543 -16.30 -19.05 17.81
N TYR A 544 -15.74 -18.14 18.57
CA TYR A 544 -15.88 -16.70 18.34
C TYR A 544 -14.52 -16.07 18.09
N LYS A 545 -14.50 -15.18 17.11
CA LYS A 545 -13.37 -14.30 16.80
C LYS A 545 -13.54 -13.01 17.60
N LEU A 546 -12.54 -12.63 18.34
CA LEU A 546 -12.50 -11.40 19.12
C LEU A 546 -11.40 -10.49 18.59
N ASP A 547 -11.81 -9.41 17.94
CA ASP A 547 -10.92 -8.41 17.35
C ASP A 547 -10.78 -7.23 18.29
N PHE A 548 -9.64 -7.15 18.99
CA PHE A 548 -9.33 -6.04 19.91
C PHE A 548 -8.69 -4.89 19.12
N ASN A 549 -9.41 -3.78 18.98
CA ASN A 549 -8.84 -2.56 18.40
C ASN A 549 -8.06 -1.79 19.47
N TYR A 550 -6.84 -1.37 19.12
CA TYR A 550 -5.92 -0.75 20.07
C TYR A 550 -5.03 0.30 19.42
N GLY A 551 -4.42 1.16 20.24
CA GLY A 551 -3.37 2.07 19.85
C GLY A 551 -2.11 1.87 20.69
N ASN A 552 -0.98 1.63 20.03
CA ASN A 552 0.32 1.41 20.63
C ASN A 552 1.42 2.28 19.99
N GLY A 553 1.07 3.48 19.57
CA GLY A 553 2.02 4.41 18.95
C GLY A 553 2.58 5.43 19.93
N GLN A 554 3.71 6.04 19.58
CA GLN A 554 4.29 7.19 20.30
C GLN A 554 4.48 8.38 19.36
N GLY A 555 4.12 9.57 19.88
CA GLY A 555 4.28 10.81 19.15
C GLY A 555 3.14 11.10 18.18
N SER A 556 2.99 12.37 17.85
CA SER A 556 1.97 12.87 16.92
C SER A 556 2.59 13.25 15.58
N GLN A 557 3.81 12.80 15.28
CA GLN A 557 4.66 13.55 14.36
C GLN A 557 4.98 12.81 13.10
N ARG A 558 4.43 13.30 12.03
CA ARG A 558 4.89 13.17 10.65
C ARG A 558 6.36 13.58 10.42
N ASN A 559 6.99 14.28 11.36
CA ASN A 559 8.29 14.93 11.13
C ASN A 559 9.48 14.11 11.63
N ASP A 560 9.25 12.94 12.19
CA ASP A 560 10.32 12.03 12.59
C ASP A 560 10.16 10.69 11.89
N MET A 561 10.38 10.73 10.59
CA MET A 561 10.30 9.58 9.71
C MET A 561 11.25 8.44 10.10
N PHE A 562 12.20 8.72 10.98
CA PHE A 562 13.23 7.78 11.41
C PHE A 562 13.15 7.35 12.88
N ALA A 563 12.30 7.98 13.68
CA ALA A 563 12.11 7.66 15.09
C ALA A 563 10.76 6.99 15.33
N HIS A 564 10.67 5.73 14.96
CA HIS A 564 9.46 4.93 15.18
C HIS A 564 9.39 4.41 16.59
N ASN A 565 8.18 4.33 17.15
CA ASN A 565 7.97 3.47 18.30
C ASN A 565 7.91 2.01 17.84
N THR A 566 9.00 1.29 18.02
CA THR A 566 9.10 -0.14 17.73
C THR A 566 8.87 -1.01 18.99
N VAL A 567 8.41 -0.40 20.08
CA VAL A 567 8.22 -1.11 21.34
C VAL A 567 6.83 -1.72 21.39
N ASN A 568 6.80 -3.03 21.35
CA ASN A 568 5.58 -3.83 21.55
C ASN A 568 5.15 -3.82 23.01
N VAL A 569 3.84 -3.89 23.25
CA VAL A 569 3.25 -3.99 24.60
C VAL A 569 2.86 -5.45 24.87
N LYS A 570 3.09 -5.93 26.09
CA LYS A 570 2.63 -7.24 26.51
C LYS A 570 1.35 -7.10 27.33
N GLN A 571 0.32 -7.79 26.87
CA GLN A 571 -0.94 -7.91 27.60
C GLN A 571 -1.27 -9.38 27.89
N SER A 572 -2.00 -9.62 28.96
CA SER A 572 -2.60 -10.92 29.25
C SER A 572 -4.11 -10.85 29.11
N PHE A 573 -4.68 -11.88 28.53
CA PHE A 573 -6.11 -12.02 28.27
C PHE A 573 -6.63 -13.25 29.03
N ALA A 574 -7.63 -13.08 29.86
CA ALA A 574 -8.28 -14.15 30.61
C ALA A 574 -9.77 -14.17 30.34
N LEU A 575 -10.30 -15.32 29.93
CA LEU A 575 -11.72 -15.56 29.74
C LEU A 575 -12.32 -16.11 31.06
N ASP A 576 -13.39 -15.48 31.56
CA ASP A 576 -14.19 -15.91 32.73
C ASP A 576 -13.36 -16.23 33.97
N GLY A 577 -12.27 -15.48 34.17
CA GLY A 577 -11.33 -15.70 35.30
C GLY A 577 -10.47 -16.95 35.16
N GLY A 578 -10.44 -17.59 34.00
CA GLY A 578 -9.59 -18.73 33.67
C GLY A 578 -8.11 -18.37 33.51
N GLU A 579 -7.34 -19.29 32.95
CA GLU A 579 -5.91 -19.11 32.71
C GLU A 579 -5.69 -17.97 31.67
N ALA A 580 -4.80 -17.05 31.99
CA ALA A 580 -4.50 -15.93 31.12
C ALA A 580 -3.43 -16.28 30.09
N GLN A 581 -3.70 -15.99 28.82
CA GLN A 581 -2.69 -16.04 27.77
C GLN A 581 -1.99 -14.69 27.63
N THR A 582 -0.68 -14.71 27.44
CA THR A 582 0.10 -13.50 27.18
C THR A 582 0.20 -13.27 25.67
N VAL A 583 -0.14 -12.06 25.24
CA VAL A 583 -0.19 -11.65 23.84
C VAL A 583 0.71 -10.42 23.64
N ILE A 584 1.39 -10.37 22.53
CA ILE A 584 2.13 -9.19 22.08
C ILE A 584 1.18 -8.31 21.28
N MET A 585 1.09 -7.06 21.70
CA MET A 585 0.40 -5.99 20.98
C MET A 585 1.46 -5.16 20.25
N GLU A 586 1.52 -5.30 18.96
CA GLU A 586 2.55 -4.69 18.11
C GLU A 586 2.46 -3.16 18.12
N SER A 587 3.55 -2.50 17.77
CA SER A 587 3.55 -1.04 17.65
C SER A 587 2.68 -0.60 16.48
N THR A 588 1.82 0.38 16.72
CA THR A 588 1.03 1.05 15.67
C THR A 588 1.73 2.29 15.09
N LEU A 589 3.04 2.43 15.29
CA LEU A 589 3.92 3.50 14.85
C LEU A 589 3.58 4.86 15.46
N PHE A 590 2.45 5.45 15.08
CA PHE A 590 2.01 6.77 15.57
C PHE A 590 0.82 6.63 16.54
N GLN A 591 0.65 7.61 17.41
CA GLN A 591 -0.56 7.71 18.27
C GLN A 591 -1.86 7.87 17.48
N THR A 592 -1.72 8.20 16.19
CA THR A 592 -2.84 8.42 15.27
C THR A 592 -3.33 7.14 14.61
N MET A 593 -2.63 6.04 14.80
CA MET A 593 -2.91 4.78 14.12
C MET A 593 -3.41 3.74 15.11
N THR A 594 -4.35 2.94 14.65
CA THR A 594 -4.88 1.79 15.39
C THR A 594 -4.39 0.51 14.76
N GLY A 595 -4.36 -0.55 15.56
CA GLY A 595 -4.13 -1.92 15.14
C GLY A 595 -5.23 -2.81 15.68
N THR A 596 -5.34 -3.99 15.12
CA THR A 596 -6.28 -5.00 15.60
C THR A 596 -5.53 -6.27 16.01
N LYS A 597 -5.85 -6.82 17.17
CA LYS A 597 -5.35 -8.11 17.64
C LYS A 597 -6.49 -9.08 17.75
N THR A 598 -6.42 -10.14 16.96
CA THR A 598 -7.43 -11.20 16.94
C THR A 598 -7.08 -12.32 17.93
N LEU A 599 -8.05 -12.74 18.70
CA LEU A 599 -8.02 -13.95 19.51
C LEU A 599 -9.27 -14.78 19.24
N TYR A 600 -9.17 -16.09 19.36
CA TYR A 600 -10.29 -17.00 19.20
C TYR A 600 -10.61 -17.68 20.52
N TYR A 601 -11.90 -17.75 20.86
CA TYR A 601 -12.40 -18.43 22.03
C TYR A 601 -13.61 -19.29 21.68
N ASP A 602 -13.67 -20.48 22.27
CA ASP A 602 -14.89 -21.28 22.28
C ASP A 602 -15.79 -20.77 23.41
N LEU A 603 -16.93 -20.20 23.08
CA LEU A 603 -17.87 -19.60 24.03
C LEU A 603 -19.20 -20.36 24.02
N THR A 604 -19.80 -20.52 25.18
CA THR A 604 -21.19 -21.00 25.31
C THR A 604 -22.16 -19.82 25.16
N ALA A 605 -23.41 -20.09 24.81
CA ALA A 605 -24.42 -19.03 24.76
C ALA A 605 -24.56 -18.33 26.13
N GLY A 606 -24.54 -17.00 26.13
CA GLY A 606 -24.66 -16.20 27.34
C GLY A 606 -23.58 -15.15 27.49
N GLU A 607 -23.46 -14.66 28.74
CA GLU A 607 -22.52 -13.60 29.12
C GLU A 607 -21.14 -14.17 29.50
N HIS A 608 -20.10 -13.55 28.97
CA HIS A 608 -18.69 -13.87 29.25
C HIS A 608 -17.92 -12.63 29.66
N GLN A 609 -16.89 -12.83 30.51
CA GLN A 609 -16.00 -11.76 30.93
C GLN A 609 -14.59 -11.97 30.36
N ILE A 610 -14.09 -10.96 29.64
CA ILE A 610 -12.74 -10.97 29.09
C ILE A 610 -11.94 -9.91 29.81
N THR A 611 -11.04 -10.36 30.67
CA THR A 611 -10.14 -9.48 31.41
C THR A 611 -8.83 -9.31 30.67
N VAL A 612 -8.51 -8.06 30.34
CA VAL A 612 -7.26 -7.66 29.67
C VAL A 612 -6.39 -6.92 30.69
N THR A 613 -5.16 -7.35 30.87
CA THR A 613 -4.20 -6.71 31.78
C THR A 613 -2.93 -6.34 31.05
N THR A 614 -2.50 -5.11 31.17
CA THR A 614 -1.20 -4.66 30.64
C THR A 614 -0.09 -5.15 31.55
N VAL A 615 0.65 -6.17 31.11
CA VAL A 615 1.77 -6.76 31.84
C VAL A 615 2.99 -5.85 31.79
N ASP A 616 3.31 -5.36 30.59
CA ASP A 616 4.44 -4.48 30.35
C ASP A 616 4.10 -3.51 29.21
N ALA A 617 4.10 -2.22 29.49
CA ALA A 617 3.88 -1.18 28.50
C ALA A 617 5.15 -0.81 27.71
N GLY A 618 6.28 -1.43 28.01
CA GLY A 618 7.54 -1.33 27.27
C GLY A 618 8.35 -0.06 27.51
N ILE A 619 7.73 1.09 27.74
CA ILE A 619 8.41 2.38 28.00
C ILE A 619 7.70 3.09 29.14
N ASP A 620 8.47 3.62 30.08
CA ASP A 620 7.95 4.42 31.18
C ASP A 620 7.19 5.65 30.66
N GLY A 621 5.96 5.82 31.16
CA GLY A 621 5.08 6.93 30.78
C GLY A 621 4.37 6.77 29.44
N LYS A 622 4.58 5.65 28.74
CA LYS A 622 3.81 5.30 27.54
C LYS A 622 2.40 4.87 27.93
N LEU A 623 1.44 5.30 27.16
CA LEU A 623 0.06 4.85 27.28
C LEU A 623 -0.29 3.96 26.10
N PHE A 624 -0.79 2.79 26.43
CA PHE A 624 -1.46 1.88 25.52
C PHE A 624 -2.96 2.11 25.65
N PHE A 625 -3.70 2.03 24.55
CA PHE A 625 -5.13 2.27 24.52
C PHE A 625 -5.88 1.10 23.92
N HIS A 626 -7.02 0.76 24.49
CA HIS A 626 -8.06 -0.02 23.82
C HIS A 626 -9.22 0.88 23.41
N ASP A 627 -9.75 0.63 22.23
CA ASP A 627 -10.91 1.31 21.67
C ASP A 627 -12.18 0.43 21.85
N PHE A 628 -12.20 -0.72 21.23
CA PHE A 628 -13.29 -1.70 21.36
C PHE A 628 -12.80 -3.13 21.18
N VAL A 629 -13.68 -4.10 21.47
CA VAL A 629 -13.56 -5.48 20.98
C VAL A 629 -14.78 -5.81 20.12
N ARG A 630 -14.55 -6.36 18.92
CA ARG A 630 -15.60 -6.92 18.09
C ARG A 630 -15.65 -8.43 18.33
N VAL A 631 -16.83 -8.96 18.61
CA VAL A 631 -17.08 -10.38 18.84
C VAL A 631 -17.92 -10.94 17.70
N SER A 632 -17.34 -11.81 16.91
CA SER A 632 -17.99 -12.40 15.72
C SER A 632 -18.02 -13.91 15.81
N TYR A 633 -19.10 -14.53 15.36
CA TYR A 633 -19.18 -15.98 15.27
C TYR A 633 -18.23 -16.48 14.18
N ALA A 634 -17.34 -17.40 14.53
CA ALA A 634 -16.29 -17.92 13.63
C ALA A 634 -16.50 -19.39 13.24
N GLY A 635 -17.41 -20.11 13.86
CA GLY A 635 -17.65 -21.50 13.53
C GLY A 635 -18.27 -22.33 14.66
N VAL A 636 -18.29 -23.63 14.46
CA VAL A 636 -18.82 -24.57 15.44
C VAL A 636 -17.83 -24.70 16.61
N TYR A 637 -18.36 -24.85 17.83
CA TYR A 637 -17.58 -25.05 19.05
C TYR A 637 -16.58 -26.20 18.91
N GLY A 638 -15.32 -25.98 19.26
CA GLY A 638 -14.27 -27.00 19.25
C GLY A 638 -13.71 -27.38 17.88
N GLN A 639 -13.98 -26.62 16.82
CA GLN A 639 -13.29 -26.74 15.53
C GLN A 639 -12.10 -25.78 15.49
N GLU A 640 -10.87 -26.34 15.35
CA GLU A 640 -9.65 -25.57 15.09
C GLU A 640 -9.58 -25.11 13.65
#